data_bfb596f88763d2afc13581fdadc8da1f
#
_entry.id   bfb596f88763d2afc13581fdadc8da1f
#
_cell.length_a   1.000
_cell.length_b   1.000
_cell.length_c   1.000
_cell.angle_alpha   90.00
_cell.angle_beta   90.00
_cell.angle_gamma   90.00
#
_symmetry.space_group_name_H-M   'P 1'
#
loop_
_entity.id
_entity.type
_entity.pdbx_description
1 polymer ?
#
loop_
_entity_poly.entity_id
_entity_poly.type
_entity_poly.pdbx_seq_one_letter_code
_entity_poly.pdbx_strand_id
1 'polypeptide(L)'
;MKQKKLPLDIEKYKVFRIILITIICIFMFFPPFLRGMYFEAEQIPAEIFIFIVFTAFWAYKFLIRDKRLLVTPIDYAALAFTVIYFISILLFIIGIRVAVAPRLAVIEWLKYCMYIAVFIMLSDLILSMKSKLAVLWVIVGTTVGICIIGFDGAAGGHIAKLINFITNSETIFGTFVTHRIYSTLQYPNALASYLIAVFMISLTLSIITKNRWLKIIPAVCSFIFLTTFVFTQSRGMIAVTPFIALIYIIALPKGNRIKGIIYGVSSIIPVGSVSLLMHKYIMNNDGNGSKIWLLLFAGIVISAIINIIISFVSPVLEKLNWKIYASAAALCAIAAIVAVVISMNSTEKLELVYPEGTEGKVVSSLKSVILKPGRDYTLVYDVDAKIKGDKPSAYSIIINYKRQRDLIVNEREVPIIQYNGPVTKGVEKRELEFKLPSDSKVVNITFRNDFSGTSSSFDNVKVVDKGTGNVVKNIAMNYKYPLGNIVEKVEMTQLSRSLVERSIFNKDAVEMFKDRWLLGGGGGTWAALNFYYQSFLYWSTQAHNYFTQVAVECGVVGIIVLLFLLISIVVMFVSEYKYKRKSSIEERILQAALFAAVLGMLMHSAADFDFSLSAVFLLFWQLLGLFNSRYRNTPIEEIETNSTIVNSLDRLIKIKTVNLHGLVLLTISVVILFIPVFIKSAGGMGKDAVSVSATNVDEAISRMKSAAGFDPWMAEYKLDYVNLLLLKKQKTQEDINNAKDVLEEAEKIAWNSVEFLPKIGSFYLQVGEIDKGLTLFDRATKLRPFRPEEWQQSLGAYYSVANYYILNKDKTKAATYIDKGLKLLDEFFISNKRNLNPAVLTASGQEHYENLRYMKENQSKIGISKINKLAFYYLKDLDSDKDGYTDQFNLGVANTTLNVKDNGILEVQGINGAKDGYLETRRLNLTEEKIYRIEVELDNEITTKVLPYTVTGLGTGQEGLVAAGKVYSAQISVPKDFKPSDNVLRIGVPERLEIKGIRIVEL
;
A
#
# COMPACT_ATOMS: atom_id res chain seq x y z
N MET A 1 53.36 7.82 19.49
CA MET A 1 52.59 6.62 19.12
C MET A 1 52.94 6.20 17.68
N LYS A 2 53.69 5.10 17.53
CA LYS A 2 54.04 4.56 16.20
C LYS A 2 52.72 4.15 15.52
N GLN A 3 52.36 4.81 14.41
CA GLN A 3 51.34 4.30 13.49
C GLN A 3 51.76 2.90 13.05
N LYS A 4 51.03 1.85 13.44
CA LYS A 4 51.21 0.52 12.85
C LYS A 4 51.04 0.70 11.35
N LYS A 5 52.07 0.44 10.57
CA LYS A 5 52.03 0.45 9.09
C LYS A 5 50.95 -0.54 8.66
N LEU A 6 50.03 -0.11 7.85
CA LEU A 6 49.14 -1.00 7.09
C LEU A 6 49.97 -2.07 6.37
N PRO A 7 49.48 -3.30 6.17
CA PRO A 7 50.14 -4.29 5.38
C PRO A 7 50.63 -3.69 4.06
N LEU A 8 51.88 -3.98 3.65
CA LEU A 8 52.54 -3.41 2.45
C LEU A 8 51.62 -3.47 1.22
N ASP A 9 50.84 -4.52 1.07
CA ASP A 9 49.94 -4.75 -0.05
C ASP A 9 48.74 -3.77 -0.10
N ILE A 10 48.19 -3.32 1.04
CA ILE A 10 47.11 -2.33 1.06
C ILE A 10 47.61 -0.95 0.62
N GLU A 11 48.81 -0.56 0.98
CA GLU A 11 49.37 0.73 0.59
C GLU A 11 49.73 0.74 -0.92
N LYS A 12 50.24 -0.37 -1.46
CA LYS A 12 50.51 -0.56 -2.88
C LYS A 12 49.27 -0.34 -3.77
N TYR A 13 48.08 -0.79 -3.34
CA TYR A 13 46.82 -0.68 -4.09
C TYR A 13 45.88 0.43 -3.57
N LYS A 14 46.40 1.43 -2.86
CA LYS A 14 45.67 2.56 -2.29
C LYS A 14 44.85 3.33 -3.35
N VAL A 15 45.44 3.56 -4.53
CA VAL A 15 44.78 4.27 -5.64
C VAL A 15 43.54 3.48 -6.08
N PHE A 16 43.66 2.16 -6.27
CA PHE A 16 42.55 1.31 -6.69
C PHE A 16 41.40 1.33 -5.68
N ARG A 17 41.71 1.29 -4.37
CA ARG A 17 40.70 1.44 -3.31
C ARG A 17 40.01 2.79 -3.37
N ILE A 18 40.73 3.88 -3.61
CA ILE A 18 40.13 5.21 -3.74
C ILE A 18 39.21 5.27 -4.95
N ILE A 19 39.59 4.69 -6.08
CA ILE A 19 38.77 4.58 -7.28
C ILE A 19 37.47 3.85 -6.96
N LEU A 20 37.52 2.69 -6.31
CA LEU A 20 36.32 1.94 -5.90
C LEU A 20 35.38 2.77 -5.01
N ILE A 21 35.92 3.45 -4.00
CA ILE A 21 35.13 4.33 -3.14
C ILE A 21 34.47 5.45 -3.96
N THR A 22 35.20 6.07 -4.89
CA THR A 22 34.69 7.14 -5.74
C THR A 22 33.55 6.64 -6.63
N ILE A 23 33.71 5.47 -7.26
CA ILE A 23 32.66 4.87 -8.09
C ILE A 23 31.41 4.54 -7.27
N ILE A 24 31.59 4.00 -6.05
CA ILE A 24 30.47 3.75 -5.14
C ILE A 24 29.78 5.07 -4.76
N CYS A 25 30.54 6.14 -4.47
CA CYS A 25 29.98 7.46 -4.19
C CYS A 25 29.17 8.02 -5.36
N ILE A 26 29.68 7.87 -6.59
CA ILE A 26 28.95 8.25 -7.81
C ILE A 26 27.65 7.45 -7.90
N PHE A 27 27.70 6.14 -7.73
CA PHE A 27 26.52 5.30 -7.74
C PHE A 27 25.48 5.76 -6.68
N MET A 28 25.92 6.01 -5.44
CA MET A 28 25.03 6.40 -4.34
C MET A 28 24.22 7.68 -4.61
N PHE A 29 24.69 8.53 -5.53
CA PHE A 29 24.00 9.76 -5.90
C PHE A 29 22.71 9.49 -6.71
N PHE A 30 22.71 8.54 -7.65
CA PHE A 30 21.62 8.38 -8.62
C PHE A 30 20.33 7.69 -8.10
N PRO A 31 20.38 6.62 -7.28
CA PRO A 31 19.20 5.85 -6.90
C PRO A 31 18.00 6.65 -6.39
N PRO A 32 18.17 7.68 -5.52
CA PRO A 32 17.03 8.45 -5.04
C PRO A 32 16.35 9.30 -6.13
N PHE A 33 17.03 9.60 -7.24
CA PHE A 33 16.44 10.37 -8.36
C PHE A 33 15.70 9.50 -9.37
N LEU A 34 15.82 8.17 -9.28
CA LEU A 34 15.25 7.20 -10.21
C LEU A 34 13.97 6.58 -9.61
N ARG A 35 12.95 7.37 -9.34
CA ARG A 35 11.67 6.94 -8.76
C ARG A 35 11.84 6.03 -7.52
N GLY A 36 12.85 6.32 -6.69
CA GLY A 36 13.25 5.49 -5.56
C GLY A 36 13.76 4.09 -5.96
N MET A 37 14.04 3.84 -7.23
CA MET A 37 14.37 2.52 -7.79
C MET A 37 13.33 1.46 -7.42
N TYR A 38 12.05 1.77 -7.63
CA TYR A 38 10.95 0.86 -7.33
C TYR A 38 10.72 -0.16 -8.45
N PHE A 39 10.92 0.22 -9.72
CA PHE A 39 10.64 -0.61 -10.88
C PHE A 39 11.88 -1.35 -11.40
N GLU A 40 11.69 -2.52 -11.99
CA GLU A 40 12.77 -3.31 -12.58
C GLU A 40 13.59 -2.54 -13.64
N ALA A 41 12.97 -1.62 -14.35
CA ALA A 41 13.63 -0.80 -15.37
C ALA A 41 14.80 0.03 -14.81
N GLU A 42 14.72 0.49 -13.56
CA GLU A 42 15.78 1.20 -12.87
C GLU A 42 16.68 0.25 -12.06
N GLN A 43 16.11 -0.82 -11.51
CA GLN A 43 16.83 -1.77 -10.64
C GLN A 43 17.87 -2.57 -11.42
N ILE A 44 17.49 -3.18 -12.53
CA ILE A 44 18.38 -4.07 -13.30
C ILE A 44 19.65 -3.35 -13.79
N PRO A 45 19.62 -2.14 -14.39
CA PRO A 45 20.83 -1.40 -14.72
C PRO A 45 21.72 -1.06 -13.51
N ALA A 46 21.09 -0.73 -12.36
CA ALA A 46 21.79 -0.45 -11.11
C ALA A 46 22.47 -1.70 -10.55
N GLU A 47 21.81 -2.85 -10.61
CA GLU A 47 22.35 -4.15 -10.22
C GLU A 47 23.58 -4.52 -11.09
N ILE A 48 23.46 -4.41 -12.41
CA ILE A 48 24.56 -4.63 -13.34
C ILE A 48 25.75 -3.76 -12.96
N PHE A 49 25.52 -2.46 -12.77
CA PHE A 49 26.58 -1.53 -12.40
C PHE A 49 27.28 -1.94 -11.10
N ILE A 50 26.49 -2.20 -10.04
CA ILE A 50 27.06 -2.57 -8.73
C ILE A 50 27.75 -3.92 -8.77
N PHE A 51 27.26 -4.90 -9.52
CA PHE A 51 27.90 -6.21 -9.62
C PHE A 51 29.23 -6.15 -10.40
N ILE A 52 29.35 -5.25 -11.39
CA ILE A 52 30.66 -4.95 -12.01
C ILE A 52 31.63 -4.38 -10.96
N VAL A 53 31.18 -3.40 -10.17
CA VAL A 53 32.02 -2.80 -9.12
C VAL A 53 32.37 -3.82 -8.04
N PHE A 54 31.42 -4.68 -7.68
CA PHE A 54 31.62 -5.74 -6.69
C PHE A 54 32.59 -6.82 -7.18
N THR A 55 32.55 -7.14 -8.46
CA THR A 55 33.54 -8.03 -9.11
C THR A 55 34.94 -7.38 -9.07
N ALA A 56 35.04 -6.08 -9.40
CA ALA A 56 36.29 -5.34 -9.28
C ALA A 56 36.79 -5.27 -7.82
N PHE A 57 35.87 -5.15 -6.84
CA PHE A 57 36.23 -5.23 -5.43
C PHE A 57 36.80 -6.58 -5.02
N TRP A 58 36.21 -7.71 -5.48
CA TRP A 58 36.81 -9.03 -5.22
C TRP A 58 38.12 -9.24 -5.92
N ALA A 59 38.33 -8.70 -7.13
CA ALA A 59 39.63 -8.66 -7.79
C ALA A 59 40.65 -7.87 -6.95
N TYR A 60 40.25 -6.70 -6.39
CA TYR A 60 41.10 -5.95 -5.46
C TYR A 60 41.44 -6.77 -4.20
N LYS A 61 40.46 -7.43 -3.57
CA LYS A 61 40.70 -8.30 -2.41
C LYS A 61 41.65 -9.45 -2.71
N PHE A 62 41.55 -10.04 -3.90
CA PHE A 62 42.46 -11.07 -4.38
C PHE A 62 43.88 -10.53 -4.51
N LEU A 63 44.06 -9.34 -5.10
CA LEU A 63 45.36 -8.71 -5.28
C LEU A 63 46.06 -8.38 -3.96
N ILE A 64 45.33 -7.87 -2.97
CA ILE A 64 45.85 -7.56 -1.62
C ILE A 64 45.93 -8.79 -0.70
N ARG A 65 45.57 -9.97 -1.20
CA ARG A 65 45.53 -11.25 -0.48
C ARG A 65 44.72 -11.20 0.83
N ASP A 66 43.69 -10.34 0.87
CA ASP A 66 42.80 -10.27 2.03
C ASP A 66 41.72 -11.33 1.96
N LYS A 67 41.72 -12.24 2.92
CA LYS A 67 40.83 -13.41 2.97
C LYS A 67 39.57 -13.17 3.80
N ARG A 68 39.44 -11.99 4.42
CA ARG A 68 38.33 -11.71 5.32
C ARG A 68 37.01 -11.48 4.55
N LEU A 69 36.05 -12.40 4.68
CA LEU A 69 34.71 -12.26 4.15
C LEU A 69 33.73 -11.82 5.26
N LEU A 70 33.66 -12.58 6.32
CA LEU A 70 32.76 -12.38 7.45
C LEU A 70 33.61 -12.11 8.69
N VAL A 71 33.49 -10.94 9.28
CA VAL A 71 34.29 -10.49 10.44
C VAL A 71 33.40 -10.16 11.63
N THR A 72 32.21 -9.63 11.37
CA THR A 72 31.29 -9.13 12.40
C THR A 72 29.98 -9.91 12.37
N PRO A 73 29.22 -9.95 13.49
CA PRO A 73 27.89 -10.55 13.48
C PRO A 73 26.95 -9.95 12.43
N ILE A 74 27.10 -8.66 12.12
CA ILE A 74 26.30 -8.01 11.05
C ILE A 74 26.64 -8.59 9.68
N ASP A 75 27.92 -8.92 9.40
CA ASP A 75 28.31 -9.55 8.14
C ASP A 75 27.62 -10.92 7.95
N TYR A 76 27.54 -11.72 9.05
CA TYR A 76 26.82 -13.00 9.03
C TYR A 76 25.31 -12.81 8.80
N ALA A 77 24.69 -11.83 9.45
CA ALA A 77 23.27 -11.54 9.26
C ALA A 77 22.98 -11.08 7.81
N ALA A 78 23.83 -10.23 7.25
CA ALA A 78 23.73 -9.75 5.89
C ALA A 78 23.81 -10.90 4.88
N LEU A 79 24.79 -11.80 5.03
CA LEU A 79 24.91 -12.98 4.18
C LEU A 79 23.69 -13.90 4.32
N ALA A 80 23.21 -14.10 5.57
CA ALA A 80 22.05 -14.95 5.84
C ALA A 80 20.79 -14.44 5.13
N PHE A 81 20.58 -13.14 5.02
CA PHE A 81 19.48 -12.57 4.21
C PHE A 81 19.60 -12.97 2.74
N THR A 82 20.78 -12.84 2.14
CA THR A 82 20.98 -13.25 0.73
C THR A 82 20.72 -14.75 0.53
N VAL A 83 21.20 -15.58 1.45
CA VAL A 83 21.05 -17.04 1.37
C VAL A 83 19.60 -17.46 1.52
N ILE A 84 18.84 -16.84 2.44
CA ILE A 84 17.46 -17.26 2.72
C ILE A 84 16.53 -16.94 1.54
N TYR A 85 16.70 -15.78 0.89
CA TYR A 85 15.97 -15.48 -0.33
C TYR A 85 16.35 -16.42 -1.47
N PHE A 86 17.62 -16.83 -1.56
CA PHE A 86 18.10 -17.80 -2.57
C PHE A 86 17.56 -19.21 -2.34
N ILE A 87 17.39 -19.64 -1.09
CA ILE A 87 16.89 -20.98 -0.76
C ILE A 87 15.54 -21.28 -1.44
N SER A 88 14.62 -20.32 -1.47
CA SER A 88 13.31 -20.51 -2.10
C SER A 88 13.44 -20.78 -3.62
N ILE A 89 14.39 -20.11 -4.27
CA ILE A 89 14.69 -20.30 -5.71
C ILE A 89 15.33 -21.66 -5.93
N LEU A 90 16.32 -22.01 -5.09
CA LEU A 90 17.02 -23.30 -5.19
C LEU A 90 16.05 -24.47 -5.01
N LEU A 91 15.19 -24.40 -4.02
CA LEU A 91 14.16 -25.43 -3.78
C LEU A 91 13.21 -25.54 -4.97
N PHE A 92 12.80 -24.43 -5.57
CA PHE A 92 11.97 -24.44 -6.77
C PHE A 92 12.69 -25.12 -7.97
N ILE A 93 13.99 -24.85 -8.17
CA ILE A 93 14.79 -25.46 -9.24
C ILE A 93 14.85 -26.99 -9.10
N ILE A 94 14.94 -27.53 -7.88
CA ILE A 94 14.97 -28.97 -7.63
C ILE A 94 13.56 -29.59 -7.56
N GLY A 95 12.50 -28.86 -7.92
CA GLY A 95 11.14 -29.34 -8.03
C GLY A 95 10.27 -29.17 -6.80
N ILE A 96 10.77 -28.55 -5.73
CA ILE A 96 9.99 -28.24 -4.51
C ILE A 96 9.39 -26.85 -4.65
N ARG A 97 8.08 -26.76 -4.80
CA ARG A 97 7.33 -25.51 -5.07
C ARG A 97 7.22 -24.60 -3.85
N VAL A 98 8.37 -24.10 -3.32
CA VAL A 98 8.40 -23.09 -2.25
C VAL A 98 8.17 -21.71 -2.84
N ALA A 99 8.92 -21.31 -3.87
CA ALA A 99 8.73 -20.00 -4.49
C ALA A 99 7.37 -19.93 -5.21
N VAL A 100 6.47 -19.08 -4.66
CA VAL A 100 5.11 -18.92 -5.22
C VAL A 100 5.09 -18.10 -6.51
N ALA A 101 6.08 -17.24 -6.69
CA ALA A 101 6.31 -16.42 -7.88
C ALA A 101 7.81 -16.44 -8.24
N PRO A 102 8.30 -17.48 -8.94
CA PRO A 102 9.73 -17.69 -9.16
C PRO A 102 10.46 -16.50 -9.76
N ARG A 103 9.86 -15.83 -10.75
CA ARG A 103 10.42 -14.63 -11.38
C ARG A 103 10.62 -13.49 -10.37
N LEU A 104 9.62 -13.20 -9.56
CA LEU A 104 9.70 -12.18 -8.51
C LEU A 104 10.72 -12.58 -7.43
N ALA A 105 10.81 -13.86 -7.09
CA ALA A 105 11.79 -14.34 -6.12
C ALA A 105 13.24 -14.09 -6.61
N VAL A 106 13.53 -14.29 -7.90
CA VAL A 106 14.84 -13.98 -8.50
C VAL A 106 15.12 -12.47 -8.44
N ILE A 107 14.18 -11.63 -8.81
CA ILE A 107 14.33 -10.16 -8.76
C ILE A 107 14.56 -9.68 -7.33
N GLU A 108 13.77 -10.15 -6.37
CA GLU A 108 13.94 -9.76 -4.95
C GLU A 108 15.32 -10.21 -4.42
N TRP A 109 15.74 -11.44 -4.74
CA TRP A 109 17.07 -11.92 -4.37
C TRP A 109 18.20 -11.08 -4.96
N LEU A 110 18.13 -10.67 -6.24
CA LEU A 110 19.12 -9.79 -6.87
C LEU A 110 19.21 -8.44 -6.17
N LYS A 111 18.08 -7.86 -5.76
CA LYS A 111 18.07 -6.64 -4.94
C LYS A 111 18.84 -6.82 -3.63
N TYR A 112 18.59 -7.90 -2.89
CA TYR A 112 19.35 -8.19 -1.67
C TYR A 112 20.85 -8.39 -1.95
N CYS A 113 21.22 -9.05 -3.06
CA CYS A 113 22.60 -9.16 -3.47
C CYS A 113 23.24 -7.78 -3.70
N MET A 114 22.53 -6.85 -4.36
CA MET A 114 22.99 -5.48 -4.59
C MET A 114 23.19 -4.71 -3.28
N TYR A 115 22.21 -4.74 -2.36
CA TYR A 115 22.30 -4.05 -1.08
C TYR A 115 23.48 -4.54 -0.26
N ILE A 116 23.65 -5.87 -0.18
CA ILE A 116 24.71 -6.50 0.60
C ILE A 116 26.08 -6.32 -0.05
N ALA A 117 26.14 -6.28 -1.39
CA ALA A 117 27.37 -5.91 -2.09
C ALA A 117 27.85 -4.50 -1.69
N VAL A 118 26.95 -3.51 -1.67
CA VAL A 118 27.27 -2.14 -1.24
C VAL A 118 27.64 -2.10 0.26
N PHE A 119 26.91 -2.81 1.11
CA PHE A 119 27.23 -2.96 2.54
C PHE A 119 28.62 -3.53 2.76
N ILE A 120 28.98 -4.64 2.11
CA ILE A 120 30.30 -5.29 2.25
C ILE A 120 31.40 -4.35 1.76
N MET A 121 31.23 -3.71 0.59
CA MET A 121 32.21 -2.79 0.04
C MET A 121 32.44 -1.60 0.97
N LEU A 122 31.40 -0.94 1.48
CA LEU A 122 31.56 0.18 2.41
C LEU A 122 32.16 -0.27 3.75
N SER A 123 31.77 -1.44 4.26
CA SER A 123 32.32 -1.99 5.50
C SER A 123 33.81 -2.27 5.42
N ASP A 124 34.31 -2.68 4.25
CA ASP A 124 35.70 -3.09 4.04
C ASP A 124 36.61 -1.94 3.58
N LEU A 125 36.14 -1.15 2.60
CA LEU A 125 36.94 -0.09 1.97
C LEU A 125 37.11 1.15 2.83
N ILE A 126 36.24 1.43 3.79
CA ILE A 126 36.27 2.62 4.62
C ILE A 126 37.19 2.41 5.84
N LEU A 127 38.45 2.78 5.70
CA LEU A 127 39.49 2.58 6.73
C LEU A 127 39.78 3.83 7.56
N SER A 128 39.28 4.99 7.19
CA SER A 128 39.59 6.26 7.86
C SER A 128 38.37 7.13 8.06
N MET A 129 38.44 8.01 9.07
CA MET A 129 37.39 9.02 9.31
C MET A 129 37.20 9.93 8.09
N LYS A 130 38.28 10.28 7.39
CA LYS A 130 38.21 11.13 6.19
C LYS A 130 37.37 10.49 5.08
N SER A 131 37.63 9.22 4.76
CA SER A 131 36.82 8.49 3.76
C SER A 131 35.38 8.28 4.23
N LYS A 132 35.14 8.04 5.52
CA LYS A 132 33.79 7.95 6.10
C LYS A 132 33.03 9.26 5.92
N LEU A 133 33.64 10.39 6.28
CA LEU A 133 33.04 11.72 6.09
C LEU A 133 32.76 12.04 4.63
N ALA A 134 33.66 11.66 3.70
CA ALA A 134 33.46 11.87 2.27
C ALA A 134 32.17 11.18 1.78
N VAL A 135 31.97 9.90 2.15
CA VAL A 135 30.74 9.16 1.80
C VAL A 135 29.50 9.80 2.42
N LEU A 136 29.57 10.22 3.69
CA LEU A 136 28.45 10.88 4.34
C LEU A 136 28.09 12.21 3.70
N TRP A 137 29.07 12.98 3.21
CA TRP A 137 28.81 14.22 2.49
C TRP A 137 28.16 13.98 1.11
N VAL A 138 28.45 12.85 0.45
CA VAL A 138 27.71 12.44 -0.76
C VAL A 138 26.25 12.16 -0.43
N ILE A 139 25.96 11.41 0.63
CA ILE A 139 24.59 11.15 1.09
C ILE A 139 23.85 12.46 1.41
N VAL A 140 24.48 13.36 2.16
CA VAL A 140 23.90 14.68 2.51
C VAL A 140 23.65 15.50 1.24
N GLY A 141 24.61 15.58 0.31
CA GLY A 141 24.45 16.32 -0.94
C GLY A 141 23.34 15.78 -1.83
N THR A 142 23.26 14.45 -1.98
CA THR A 142 22.16 13.77 -2.68
C THR A 142 20.80 14.16 -2.06
N THR A 143 20.73 14.16 -0.73
CA THR A 143 19.49 14.48 -0.01
C THR A 143 19.07 15.94 -0.22
N VAL A 144 20.03 16.87 -0.28
CA VAL A 144 19.73 18.28 -0.65
C VAL A 144 19.11 18.35 -2.04
N GLY A 145 19.65 17.60 -3.00
CA GLY A 145 19.11 17.53 -4.37
C GLY A 145 17.66 17.06 -4.43
N ILE A 146 17.34 15.98 -3.73
CA ILE A 146 15.94 15.48 -3.69
C ILE A 146 14.99 16.45 -2.96
N CYS A 147 15.46 17.16 -1.93
CA CYS A 147 14.67 18.19 -1.27
C CYS A 147 14.37 19.37 -2.20
N ILE A 148 15.37 19.84 -2.98
CA ILE A 148 15.20 20.91 -3.96
C ILE A 148 14.12 20.52 -4.99
N ILE A 149 14.18 19.30 -5.55
CA ILE A 149 13.15 18.81 -6.48
C ILE A 149 11.78 18.71 -5.80
N GLY A 150 11.74 18.33 -4.53
CA GLY A 150 10.50 18.31 -3.75
C GLY A 150 9.85 19.69 -3.60
N PHE A 151 10.63 20.73 -3.27
CA PHE A 151 10.15 22.11 -3.23
C PHE A 151 9.83 22.66 -4.60
N ASP A 152 10.61 22.29 -5.63
CA ASP A 152 10.31 22.64 -7.01
C ASP A 152 8.92 22.10 -7.43
N GLY A 153 8.61 20.87 -7.07
CA GLY A 153 7.28 20.29 -7.29
C GLY A 153 6.16 21.11 -6.67
N ALA A 154 6.33 21.57 -5.42
CA ALA A 154 5.39 22.45 -4.74
C ALA A 154 5.33 23.88 -5.36
N ALA A 155 6.41 24.29 -6.03
CA ALA A 155 6.54 25.60 -6.66
C ALA A 155 6.20 25.62 -8.16
N GLY A 156 5.68 24.54 -8.74
CA GLY A 156 5.25 24.45 -10.15
C GLY A 156 6.08 23.51 -11.04
N GLY A 157 7.13 22.86 -10.51
CA GLY A 157 7.86 21.79 -11.17
C GLY A 157 8.77 22.23 -12.33
N HIS A 158 9.35 23.42 -12.27
CA HIS A 158 10.17 23.98 -13.35
C HIS A 158 11.52 23.26 -13.51
N ILE A 159 12.19 22.91 -12.39
CA ILE A 159 13.48 22.20 -12.42
C ILE A 159 13.26 20.76 -12.90
N ALA A 160 12.20 20.10 -12.43
CA ALA A 160 11.83 18.76 -12.87
C ALA A 160 11.59 18.70 -14.39
N LYS A 161 10.83 19.68 -14.93
CA LYS A 161 10.59 19.81 -16.38
C LYS A 161 11.86 20.04 -17.16
N LEU A 162 12.76 20.90 -16.66
CA LEU A 162 14.06 21.15 -17.30
C LEU A 162 14.93 19.90 -17.33
N ILE A 163 15.02 19.16 -16.22
CA ILE A 163 15.79 17.91 -16.18
C ILE A 163 15.20 16.88 -17.16
N ASN A 164 13.89 16.68 -17.17
CA ASN A 164 13.23 15.77 -18.09
C ASN A 164 13.46 16.14 -19.55
N PHE A 165 13.45 17.44 -19.88
CA PHE A 165 13.78 17.94 -21.22
C PHE A 165 15.24 17.62 -21.62
N ILE A 166 16.20 17.92 -20.72
CA ILE A 166 17.63 17.65 -20.98
C ILE A 166 17.91 16.14 -21.11
N THR A 167 17.27 15.33 -20.29
CA THR A 167 17.51 13.86 -20.27
C THR A 167 16.64 13.12 -21.29
N ASN A 168 15.76 13.81 -21.99
CA ASN A 168 14.73 13.24 -22.87
C ASN A 168 13.99 12.07 -22.19
N SER A 169 13.57 12.29 -20.95
CA SER A 169 12.98 11.28 -20.10
C SER A 169 11.89 11.89 -19.21
N GLU A 170 10.82 11.16 -18.96
CA GLU A 170 9.73 11.57 -18.06
C GLU A 170 9.86 10.91 -16.67
N THR A 171 11.07 10.63 -16.21
CA THR A 171 11.30 9.92 -14.94
C THR A 171 11.01 10.76 -13.70
N ILE A 172 11.08 12.10 -13.79
CA ILE A 172 10.79 13.00 -12.68
C ILE A 172 9.38 13.57 -12.84
N PHE A 173 8.41 12.94 -12.20
CA PHE A 173 7.01 13.38 -12.17
C PHE A 173 6.39 13.10 -10.80
N GLY A 174 5.20 13.64 -10.53
CA GLY A 174 4.47 13.37 -9.28
C GLY A 174 5.24 13.80 -8.02
N THR A 175 6.12 14.80 -8.12
CA THR A 175 6.99 15.27 -7.03
C THR A 175 6.23 15.98 -5.90
N PHE A 176 5.02 16.45 -6.21
CA PHE A 176 4.09 17.08 -5.27
C PHE A 176 2.66 16.65 -5.61
N VAL A 177 1.99 15.97 -4.70
CA VAL A 177 0.65 15.42 -4.91
C VAL A 177 -0.16 15.58 -3.62
N THR A 178 -1.45 15.91 -3.72
CA THR A 178 -2.36 16.08 -2.58
C THR A 178 -1.80 16.95 -1.45
N HIS A 179 -1.16 18.09 -1.80
CA HIS A 179 -0.52 19.04 -0.89
C HIS A 179 0.62 18.45 -0.04
N ARG A 180 1.26 17.37 -0.50
CA ARG A 180 2.39 16.70 0.14
C ARG A 180 3.59 16.65 -0.79
N ILE A 181 4.79 16.79 -0.24
CA ILE A 181 6.04 16.58 -0.98
C ILE A 181 6.33 15.08 -1.06
N TYR A 182 6.37 14.56 -2.29
CA TYR A 182 6.77 13.21 -2.65
C TYR A 182 8.22 13.16 -3.16
N SER A 183 8.66 14.27 -3.76
CA SER A 183 9.94 14.38 -4.44
C SER A 183 10.15 13.27 -5.48
N THR A 184 11.39 12.96 -5.79
CA THR A 184 11.77 11.90 -6.75
C THR A 184 11.51 10.49 -6.24
N LEU A 185 11.31 10.28 -4.93
CA LEU A 185 10.97 8.98 -4.37
C LEU A 185 9.52 8.57 -4.64
N GLN A 186 8.65 9.51 -5.01
CA GLN A 186 7.22 9.31 -5.31
C GLN A 186 6.41 8.68 -4.18
N TYR A 187 6.97 8.64 -2.96
CA TYR A 187 6.29 8.14 -1.78
C TYR A 187 6.68 8.94 -0.54
N PRO A 188 5.77 9.78 0.03
CA PRO A 188 6.13 10.76 1.04
C PRO A 188 6.51 10.14 2.39
N ASN A 189 6.01 8.94 2.73
CA ASN A 189 6.39 8.28 3.99
C ASN A 189 7.83 7.75 3.93
N ALA A 190 8.22 7.15 2.81
CA ALA A 190 9.59 6.71 2.60
C ALA A 190 10.57 7.88 2.49
N LEU A 191 10.15 9.00 1.85
CA LEU A 191 10.90 10.24 1.86
C LEU A 191 11.13 10.76 3.29
N ALA A 192 10.10 10.73 4.13
CA ALA A 192 10.19 11.13 5.53
C ALA A 192 11.22 10.30 6.32
N SER A 193 11.19 8.98 6.15
CA SER A 193 12.14 8.04 6.76
C SER A 193 13.58 8.34 6.30
N TYR A 194 13.77 8.52 5.00
CA TYR A 194 15.05 8.90 4.39
C TYR A 194 15.59 10.21 4.97
N LEU A 195 14.75 11.26 5.01
CA LEU A 195 15.11 12.58 5.50
C LEU A 195 15.52 12.60 6.97
N ILE A 196 14.79 11.91 7.85
CA ILE A 196 15.12 11.87 9.28
C ILE A 196 16.42 11.10 9.51
N ALA A 197 16.66 10.00 8.78
CA ALA A 197 17.94 9.28 8.87
C ALA A 197 19.12 10.18 8.49
N VAL A 198 19.02 10.93 7.38
CA VAL A 198 20.10 11.82 6.93
C VAL A 198 20.17 13.11 7.77
N PHE A 199 19.05 13.57 8.34
CA PHE A 199 19.05 14.65 9.33
C PHE A 199 19.90 14.30 10.54
N MET A 200 19.83 13.08 11.10
CA MET A 200 20.69 12.65 12.22
C MET A 200 22.18 12.73 11.83
N ILE A 201 22.52 12.40 10.59
CA ILE A 201 23.90 12.54 10.08
C ILE A 201 24.29 14.02 9.99
N SER A 202 23.45 14.85 9.37
CA SER A 202 23.73 16.29 9.20
C SER A 202 23.87 17.02 10.54
N LEU A 203 22.98 16.74 11.48
CA LEU A 203 23.07 17.21 12.87
C LEU A 203 24.41 16.83 13.51
N THR A 204 24.84 15.59 13.33
CA THR A 204 26.11 15.09 13.86
C THR A 204 27.31 15.78 13.20
N LEU A 205 27.26 16.02 11.88
CA LEU A 205 28.30 16.79 11.19
C LEU A 205 28.44 18.19 11.76
N SER A 206 27.32 18.86 12.14
CA SER A 206 27.35 20.16 12.83
C SER A 206 28.08 20.08 14.18
N ILE A 207 27.98 18.97 14.92
CA ILE A 207 28.59 18.77 16.22
C ILE A 207 30.11 18.51 16.09
N ILE A 208 30.52 17.62 15.16
CA ILE A 208 31.94 17.20 15.04
C ILE A 208 32.81 18.16 14.24
N THR A 209 32.22 19.06 13.42
CA THR A 209 32.96 20.03 12.65
C THR A 209 33.59 21.06 13.59
N LYS A 210 34.92 21.22 13.53
CA LYS A 210 35.67 22.11 14.43
C LYS A 210 35.59 23.57 14.03
N ASN A 211 35.64 23.84 12.71
CA ASN A 211 35.59 25.21 12.20
C ASN A 211 34.15 25.77 12.33
N ARG A 212 33.99 26.90 13.04
CA ARG A 212 32.70 27.51 13.32
C ARG A 212 31.95 27.91 12.06
N TRP A 213 32.63 28.39 11.04
CA TRP A 213 32.05 28.82 9.79
C TRP A 213 31.59 27.62 8.93
N LEU A 214 32.34 26.52 8.94
CA LEU A 214 31.97 25.30 8.21
C LEU A 214 30.80 24.56 8.86
N LYS A 215 30.47 24.83 10.12
CA LYS A 215 29.25 24.29 10.77
C LYS A 215 27.96 24.80 10.15
N ILE A 216 27.98 25.92 9.46
CA ILE A 216 26.80 26.46 8.75
C ILE A 216 26.28 25.47 7.72
N ILE A 217 27.17 24.81 6.97
CA ILE A 217 26.77 23.90 5.87
C ILE A 217 25.86 22.78 6.36
N PRO A 218 26.27 21.92 7.31
CA PRO A 218 25.39 20.84 7.79
C PRO A 218 24.16 21.38 8.55
N ALA A 219 24.22 22.56 9.15
CA ALA A 219 23.09 23.18 9.81
C ALA A 219 22.00 23.61 8.81
N VAL A 220 22.41 24.22 7.70
CA VAL A 220 21.50 24.56 6.59
C VAL A 220 20.92 23.30 5.96
N CYS A 221 21.72 22.24 5.76
CA CYS A 221 21.21 20.96 5.29
C CYS A 221 20.16 20.39 6.26
N SER A 222 20.40 20.45 7.57
CA SER A 222 19.45 20.01 8.60
C SER A 222 18.12 20.77 8.52
N PHE A 223 18.17 22.10 8.30
CA PHE A 223 16.98 22.92 8.08
C PHE A 223 16.20 22.47 6.85
N ILE A 224 16.89 22.29 5.70
CA ILE A 224 16.26 21.86 4.44
C ILE A 224 15.57 20.49 4.64
N PHE A 225 16.25 19.53 5.27
CA PHE A 225 15.71 18.20 5.50
C PHE A 225 14.48 18.20 6.39
N LEU A 226 14.53 18.91 7.52
CA LEU A 226 13.39 18.99 8.44
C LEU A 226 12.21 19.76 7.83
N THR A 227 12.48 20.85 7.06
CA THR A 227 11.41 21.58 6.39
C THR A 227 10.73 20.72 5.33
N THR A 228 11.50 19.99 4.52
CA THR A 228 10.94 19.03 3.56
C THR A 228 10.15 17.95 4.29
N PHE A 229 10.69 17.42 5.40
CA PHE A 229 10.02 16.41 6.23
C PHE A 229 8.65 16.89 6.74
N VAL A 230 8.52 18.13 7.21
CA VAL A 230 7.23 18.68 7.63
C VAL A 230 6.19 18.59 6.50
N PHE A 231 6.58 18.95 5.28
CA PHE A 231 5.67 18.92 4.13
C PHE A 231 5.48 17.55 3.47
N THR A 232 6.17 16.50 3.95
CA THR A 232 5.77 15.12 3.64
C THR A 232 4.48 14.73 4.34
N GLN A 233 4.15 15.36 5.46
CA GLN A 233 2.99 15.06 6.31
C GLN A 233 2.90 13.58 6.71
N SER A 234 4.05 12.92 6.90
CA SER A 234 4.11 11.51 7.32
C SER A 234 3.82 11.38 8.80
N ARG A 235 2.57 11.03 9.15
CA ARG A 235 2.14 10.87 10.54
C ARG A 235 2.93 9.78 11.26
N GLY A 236 3.22 8.66 10.58
CA GLY A 236 4.02 7.57 11.11
C GLY A 236 5.42 8.03 11.51
N MET A 237 6.11 8.74 10.61
CA MET A 237 7.47 9.21 10.89
C MET A 237 7.49 10.34 11.94
N ILE A 238 6.48 11.21 11.98
CA ILE A 238 6.32 12.21 13.05
C ILE A 238 6.23 11.51 14.42
N ALA A 239 5.46 10.42 14.52
CA ALA A 239 5.35 9.65 15.77
C ALA A 239 6.66 8.94 16.16
N VAL A 240 7.45 8.46 15.20
CA VAL A 240 8.71 7.74 15.45
C VAL A 240 9.88 8.71 15.76
N THR A 241 9.88 9.91 15.19
CA THR A 241 11.00 10.89 15.31
C THR A 241 11.40 11.21 16.75
N PRO A 242 10.50 11.42 17.74
CA PRO A 242 10.90 11.65 19.13
C PRO A 242 11.69 10.48 19.73
N PHE A 243 11.33 9.23 19.40
CA PHE A 243 12.06 8.04 19.87
C PHE A 243 13.45 7.96 19.25
N ILE A 244 13.59 8.31 17.96
CA ILE A 244 14.90 8.37 17.29
C ILE A 244 15.78 9.44 17.96
N ALA A 245 15.24 10.63 18.22
CA ALA A 245 15.95 11.70 18.90
C ALA A 245 16.39 11.28 20.31
N LEU A 246 15.52 10.58 21.05
CA LEU A 246 15.86 10.04 22.37
C LEU A 246 16.98 8.99 22.28
N ILE A 247 16.86 8.02 21.36
CA ILE A 247 17.89 7.02 21.11
C ILE A 247 19.22 7.70 20.77
N TYR A 248 19.21 8.72 19.91
CA TYR A 248 20.40 9.48 19.54
C TYR A 248 21.06 10.16 20.76
N ILE A 249 20.28 10.88 21.58
CA ILE A 249 20.80 11.59 22.76
C ILE A 249 21.36 10.59 23.78
N ILE A 250 20.70 9.45 24.01
CA ILE A 250 21.18 8.40 24.91
C ILE A 250 22.48 7.78 24.36
N ALA A 251 22.54 7.55 23.05
CA ALA A 251 23.69 6.97 22.36
C ALA A 251 24.92 7.89 22.34
N LEU A 252 24.74 9.20 22.41
CA LEU A 252 25.85 10.14 22.46
C LEU A 252 26.75 9.93 23.69
N PRO A 253 28.07 10.08 23.55
CA PRO A 253 28.99 10.12 24.68
C PRO A 253 28.55 11.13 25.74
N LYS A 254 28.63 10.78 27.02
CA LYS A 254 28.09 11.57 28.14
C LYS A 254 28.38 13.07 28.04
N GLY A 255 29.60 13.48 27.69
CA GLY A 255 30.00 14.87 27.53
C GLY A 255 29.41 15.61 26.31
N ASN A 256 28.73 14.92 25.39
CA ASN A 256 28.21 15.51 24.13
C ASN A 256 26.68 15.47 24.04
N ARG A 257 25.98 14.97 25.05
CA ARG A 257 24.51 14.89 25.05
C ARG A 257 23.88 16.28 25.03
N ILE A 258 24.36 17.18 25.85
CA ILE A 258 23.89 18.57 25.93
C ILE A 258 24.13 19.24 24.57
N LYS A 259 25.29 19.04 23.96
CA LYS A 259 25.59 19.55 22.63
C LYS A 259 24.60 19.04 21.59
N GLY A 260 24.28 17.75 21.63
CA GLY A 260 23.24 17.15 20.77
C GLY A 260 21.89 17.84 20.91
N ILE A 261 21.48 18.13 22.15
CA ILE A 261 20.22 18.85 22.44
C ILE A 261 20.26 20.26 21.88
N ILE A 262 21.33 21.02 22.16
CA ILE A 262 21.49 22.42 21.72
C ILE A 262 21.37 22.52 20.17
N TYR A 263 22.19 21.72 19.45
CA TYR A 263 22.15 21.74 17.98
C TYR A 263 20.86 21.17 17.41
N GLY A 264 20.23 20.17 18.07
CA GLY A 264 18.93 19.66 17.69
C GLY A 264 17.83 20.72 17.78
N VAL A 265 17.74 21.40 18.92
CA VAL A 265 16.77 22.50 19.14
C VAL A 265 17.03 23.65 18.18
N SER A 266 18.29 24.06 17.97
CA SER A 266 18.64 25.14 17.05
C SER A 266 18.24 24.84 15.59
N SER A 267 18.21 23.55 15.22
CA SER A 267 17.76 23.14 13.90
C SER A 267 16.23 23.20 13.74
N ILE A 268 15.45 23.01 14.82
CA ILE A 268 13.98 23.02 14.79
C ILE A 268 13.41 24.44 14.73
N ILE A 269 14.05 25.42 15.35
CA ILE A 269 13.55 26.81 15.46
C ILE A 269 13.26 27.42 14.06
N PRO A 270 14.21 27.44 13.11
CA PRO A 270 13.96 28.03 11.78
C PRO A 270 12.90 27.25 11.00
N VAL A 271 12.82 25.92 11.22
CA VAL A 271 11.82 25.06 10.58
C VAL A 271 10.41 25.46 11.01
N GLY A 272 10.18 25.63 12.32
CA GLY A 272 8.87 26.02 12.85
C GLY A 272 8.41 27.35 12.28
N SER A 273 9.27 28.38 12.31
CA SER A 273 8.96 29.72 11.81
C SER A 273 8.63 29.73 10.31
N VAL A 274 9.46 29.07 9.50
CA VAL A 274 9.30 29.09 8.04
C VAL A 274 8.15 28.17 7.60
N SER A 275 7.97 27.00 8.21
CA SER A 275 6.91 26.07 7.83
C SER A 275 5.52 26.65 8.11
N LEU A 276 5.34 27.40 9.20
CA LEU A 276 4.07 28.08 9.50
C LEU A 276 3.70 29.10 8.41
N LEU A 277 4.67 29.91 7.95
CA LEU A 277 4.46 30.88 6.88
C LEU A 277 4.25 30.21 5.51
N MET A 278 5.02 29.16 5.22
CA MET A 278 5.00 28.43 3.95
C MET A 278 3.73 27.58 3.80
N HIS A 279 3.14 27.11 4.92
CA HIS A 279 1.97 26.25 4.93
C HIS A 279 0.81 26.80 4.08
N LYS A 280 0.53 28.11 4.18
CA LYS A 280 -0.51 28.76 3.39
C LYS A 280 -0.29 28.60 1.88
N TYR A 281 0.95 28.76 1.40
CA TYR A 281 1.26 28.70 -0.03
C TYR A 281 1.29 27.28 -0.58
N ILE A 282 1.64 26.30 0.25
CA ILE A 282 1.67 24.89 -0.13
C ILE A 282 0.24 24.28 -0.10
N MET A 283 -0.60 24.68 0.88
CA MET A 283 -1.95 24.10 1.00
C MET A 283 -2.97 24.69 0.02
N ASN A 284 -2.85 25.99 -0.31
CA ASN A 284 -3.82 26.64 -1.18
C ASN A 284 -3.53 26.45 -2.68
N ASN A 285 -2.34 25.97 -3.02
CA ASN A 285 -1.88 25.81 -4.42
C ASN A 285 -2.03 27.10 -5.26
N ASP A 286 -1.76 28.25 -4.63
CA ASP A 286 -2.07 29.60 -5.16
C ASP A 286 -1.17 30.04 -6.34
N GLY A 287 -0.40 29.13 -6.95
CA GLY A 287 0.51 29.43 -8.06
C GLY A 287 1.72 30.30 -7.68
N ASN A 288 1.90 30.65 -6.41
CA ASN A 288 2.95 31.52 -5.89
C ASN A 288 4.27 30.78 -5.58
N GLY A 289 4.77 29.98 -6.53
CA GLY A 289 6.02 29.22 -6.36
C GLY A 289 7.22 30.09 -5.94
N SER A 290 7.28 31.36 -6.39
CA SER A 290 8.33 32.31 -5.99
C SER A 290 8.34 32.58 -4.48
N LYS A 291 7.20 32.61 -3.80
CA LYS A 291 7.11 32.77 -2.35
C LYS A 291 7.62 31.56 -1.58
N ILE A 292 7.42 30.36 -2.10
CA ILE A 292 7.97 29.14 -1.53
C ILE A 292 9.50 29.22 -1.54
N TRP A 293 10.10 29.58 -2.68
CA TRP A 293 11.55 29.74 -2.80
C TRP A 293 12.09 30.88 -1.92
N LEU A 294 11.40 31.99 -1.85
CA LEU A 294 11.79 33.11 -0.99
C LEU A 294 11.82 32.73 0.49
N LEU A 295 10.77 32.02 0.96
CA LEU A 295 10.69 31.54 2.35
C LEU A 295 11.74 30.46 2.64
N LEU A 296 12.02 29.57 1.68
CA LEU A 296 13.09 28.57 1.82
C LEU A 296 14.45 29.27 1.96
N PHE A 297 14.72 30.27 1.11
CA PHE A 297 15.95 31.06 1.18
C PHE A 297 16.06 31.85 2.52
N ALA A 298 14.99 32.50 2.93
CA ALA A 298 14.94 33.18 4.23
C ALA A 298 15.25 32.22 5.39
N GLY A 299 14.69 30.97 5.34
CA GLY A 299 14.97 29.95 6.33
C GLY A 299 16.42 29.45 6.33
N ILE A 300 17.03 29.34 5.16
CA ILE A 300 18.48 29.07 5.01
C ILE A 300 19.31 30.15 5.74
N VAL A 301 19.00 31.42 5.49
CA VAL A 301 19.70 32.52 6.14
C VAL A 301 19.48 32.53 7.65
N ILE A 302 18.24 32.35 8.11
CA ILE A 302 17.91 32.25 9.54
C ILE A 302 18.65 31.10 10.20
N SER A 303 18.64 29.91 9.56
CA SER A 303 19.36 28.75 10.06
C SER A 303 20.87 28.98 10.17
N ALA A 304 21.46 29.65 9.17
CA ALA A 304 22.88 30.03 9.19
C ALA A 304 23.19 30.97 10.35
N ILE A 305 22.41 32.03 10.54
CA ILE A 305 22.58 33.01 11.62
C ILE A 305 22.44 32.32 12.98
N ILE A 306 21.37 31.52 13.21
CA ILE A 306 21.17 30.82 14.48
C ILE A 306 22.37 29.93 14.78
N ASN A 307 22.87 29.17 13.79
CA ASN A 307 23.98 28.24 14.03
C ASN A 307 25.32 28.96 14.23
N ILE A 308 25.53 30.14 13.64
CA ILE A 308 26.66 31.00 13.98
C ILE A 308 26.57 31.40 15.46
N ILE A 309 25.46 31.93 15.91
CA ILE A 309 25.21 32.33 17.29
C ILE A 309 25.45 31.16 18.22
N ILE A 310 24.82 30.01 17.93
CA ILE A 310 24.99 28.79 18.73
C ILE A 310 26.44 28.32 18.77
N SER A 311 27.21 28.46 17.70
CA SER A 311 28.65 28.10 17.70
C SER A 311 29.51 28.94 18.66
N PHE A 312 29.05 30.15 19.00
CA PHE A 312 29.71 31.00 20.01
C PHE A 312 29.16 30.76 21.42
N VAL A 313 27.87 30.51 21.56
CA VAL A 313 27.18 30.35 22.84
C VAL A 313 27.27 28.93 23.39
N SER A 314 27.36 27.92 22.55
CA SER A 314 27.34 26.49 22.97
C SER A 314 28.44 26.17 24.00
N PRO A 315 29.69 26.69 23.94
CA PRO A 315 30.70 26.39 24.97
C PRO A 315 30.32 26.89 26.37
N VAL A 316 29.49 27.94 26.44
CA VAL A 316 28.98 28.44 27.74
C VAL A 316 27.82 27.57 28.20
N LEU A 317 26.88 27.30 27.30
CA LEU A 317 25.73 26.42 27.61
C LEU A 317 26.16 25.03 28.03
N GLU A 318 27.15 24.45 27.37
CA GLU A 318 27.67 23.10 27.71
C GLU A 318 28.22 22.99 29.15
N LYS A 319 28.63 24.11 29.77
CA LYS A 319 29.11 24.16 31.17
C LYS A 319 27.98 24.15 32.19
N LEU A 320 26.73 24.43 31.76
CA LEU A 320 25.58 24.41 32.63
C LEU A 320 25.31 22.96 33.13
N ASN A 321 24.85 22.88 34.38
CA ASN A 321 24.51 21.59 34.98
C ASN A 321 23.41 20.91 34.19
N TRP A 322 23.56 19.64 33.84
CA TRP A 322 22.56 18.84 33.16
C TRP A 322 21.18 18.89 33.80
N LYS A 323 21.14 19.09 35.15
CA LYS A 323 19.87 19.23 35.89
C LYS A 323 19.05 20.44 35.42
N ILE A 324 19.71 21.50 34.96
CA ILE A 324 19.02 22.68 34.40
C ILE A 324 18.25 22.30 33.11
N TYR A 325 18.90 21.53 32.22
CA TYR A 325 18.27 21.05 31.01
C TYR A 325 17.14 20.06 31.29
N ALA A 326 17.35 19.15 32.26
CA ALA A 326 16.33 18.22 32.71
C ALA A 326 15.13 18.95 33.34
N SER A 327 15.40 19.95 34.20
CA SER A 327 14.34 20.77 34.80
C SER A 327 13.59 21.61 33.75
N ALA A 328 14.30 22.20 32.78
CA ALA A 328 13.68 22.93 31.70
C ALA A 328 12.81 22.02 30.82
N ALA A 329 13.31 20.83 30.47
CA ALA A 329 12.54 19.83 29.71
C ALA A 329 11.30 19.34 30.47
N ALA A 330 11.45 19.07 31.79
CA ALA A 330 10.33 18.69 32.65
C ALA A 330 9.28 19.83 32.74
N LEU A 331 9.74 21.07 32.92
CA LEU A 331 8.85 22.22 32.96
C LEU A 331 8.11 22.42 31.63
N CYS A 332 8.79 22.29 30.49
CA CYS A 332 8.17 22.35 29.16
C CYS A 332 7.14 21.21 28.96
N ALA A 333 7.49 20.00 29.42
CA ALA A 333 6.56 18.86 29.34
C ALA A 333 5.32 19.06 30.22
N ILE A 334 5.50 19.56 31.46
CA ILE A 334 4.39 19.90 32.34
C ILE A 334 3.54 21.01 31.72
N ALA A 335 4.16 22.09 31.22
CA ALA A 335 3.44 23.17 30.55
C ALA A 335 2.67 22.69 29.33
N ALA A 336 3.24 21.79 28.52
CA ALA A 336 2.55 21.16 27.40
C ALA A 336 1.35 20.32 27.86
N ILE A 337 1.53 19.49 28.86
CA ILE A 337 0.42 18.68 29.44
C ILE A 337 -0.68 19.58 29.98
N VAL A 338 -0.29 20.62 30.73
CA VAL A 338 -1.26 21.60 31.28
C VAL A 338 -1.99 22.32 30.15
N ALA A 339 -1.30 22.73 29.09
CA ALA A 339 -1.91 23.37 27.91
C ALA A 339 -2.88 22.44 27.20
N VAL A 340 -2.53 21.14 27.06
CA VAL A 340 -3.44 20.12 26.50
C VAL A 340 -4.68 19.97 27.39
N VAL A 341 -4.50 19.77 28.70
CA VAL A 341 -5.62 19.60 29.66
C VAL A 341 -6.53 20.84 29.66
N ILE A 342 -5.98 22.03 29.72
CA ILE A 342 -6.75 23.29 29.63
C ILE A 342 -7.51 23.34 28.30
N SER A 343 -6.85 23.08 27.19
CA SER A 343 -7.46 23.14 25.86
C SER A 343 -8.58 22.11 25.67
N MET A 344 -8.44 20.92 26.23
CA MET A 344 -9.47 19.86 26.16
C MET A 344 -10.69 20.16 27.04
N ASN A 345 -10.50 20.87 28.16
CA ASN A 345 -11.57 21.22 29.10
C ASN A 345 -12.19 22.61 28.83
N SER A 346 -11.59 23.40 27.95
CA SER A 346 -12.12 24.71 27.57
C SER A 346 -12.96 24.59 26.31
N THR A 347 -14.22 24.25 26.51
CA THR A 347 -15.20 24.09 25.43
C THR A 347 -16.16 25.27 25.35
N GLU A 348 -16.73 25.49 24.18
CA GLU A 348 -17.74 26.49 23.89
C GLU A 348 -18.96 25.78 23.27
N LYS A 349 -20.15 26.39 23.45
CA LYS A 349 -21.38 25.91 22.82
C LYS A 349 -21.27 25.91 21.28
N LEU A 350 -21.96 25.00 20.63
CA LEU A 350 -22.13 25.00 19.17
C LEU A 350 -23.33 25.89 18.83
N GLU A 351 -23.13 26.88 17.99
CA GLU A 351 -24.23 27.70 17.46
C GLU A 351 -24.44 27.38 15.98
N LEU A 352 -25.66 27.01 15.63
CA LEU A 352 -26.07 26.78 14.24
C LEU A 352 -27.14 27.81 13.89
N VAL A 353 -26.86 28.67 12.92
CA VAL A 353 -27.79 29.67 12.42
C VAL A 353 -28.01 29.44 10.94
N TYR A 354 -29.25 29.19 10.55
CA TYR A 354 -29.67 29.11 9.17
C TYR A 354 -30.47 30.38 8.80
N PRO A 355 -29.82 31.37 8.15
CA PRO A 355 -30.43 32.67 7.89
C PRO A 355 -31.66 32.56 7.01
N GLU A 356 -32.61 33.47 7.22
CA GLU A 356 -33.80 33.64 6.37
C GLU A 356 -33.40 33.98 4.94
N GLY A 357 -34.11 33.45 3.95
CA GLY A 357 -33.88 33.74 2.52
C GLY A 357 -32.69 33.04 1.87
N THR A 358 -31.99 32.17 2.61
CA THR A 358 -30.98 31.28 2.01
C THR A 358 -31.59 29.90 1.78
N GLU A 359 -31.93 29.58 0.52
CA GLU A 359 -32.41 28.24 0.19
C GLU A 359 -31.26 27.29 -0.16
N GLY A 360 -31.37 26.01 0.24
CA GLY A 360 -30.49 24.92 -0.21
C GLY A 360 -29.19 24.69 0.54
N LYS A 361 -28.89 25.36 1.64
CA LYS A 361 -27.70 25.09 2.47
C LYS A 361 -28.09 24.70 3.90
N VAL A 362 -28.18 23.39 4.14
CA VAL A 362 -28.33 22.85 5.51
C VAL A 362 -27.10 23.24 6.35
N VAL A 363 -27.35 23.79 7.54
CA VAL A 363 -26.26 24.10 8.49
C VAL A 363 -26.12 22.95 9.47
N SER A 364 -24.97 22.33 9.49
CA SER A 364 -24.74 21.14 10.33
C SER A 364 -23.35 21.08 10.94
N SER A 365 -23.23 20.37 12.05
CA SER A 365 -21.98 20.01 12.69
C SER A 365 -21.97 18.53 13.04
N LEU A 366 -20.92 17.81 12.61
CA LEU A 366 -20.72 16.38 12.84
C LEU A 366 -19.75 16.18 14.00
N LYS A 367 -20.12 15.33 14.96
CA LYS A 367 -19.27 14.84 16.05
C LYS A 367 -19.17 13.33 15.99
N SER A 368 -17.93 12.82 15.88
CA SER A 368 -17.65 11.38 15.86
C SER A 368 -17.17 10.92 17.23
N VAL A 369 -17.73 9.81 17.72
CA VAL A 369 -17.38 9.24 19.01
C VAL A 369 -17.20 7.73 18.92
N ILE A 370 -16.29 7.20 19.76
CA ILE A 370 -16.06 5.76 19.87
C ILE A 370 -16.78 5.30 21.15
N LEU A 371 -17.73 4.40 20.98
CA LEU A 371 -18.52 3.81 22.07
C LEU A 371 -18.38 2.28 22.04
N LYS A 372 -18.65 1.62 23.18
CA LYS A 372 -18.66 0.14 23.23
C LYS A 372 -19.86 -0.38 22.45
N PRO A 373 -19.66 -1.26 21.46
CA PRO A 373 -20.75 -1.81 20.65
C PRO A 373 -21.70 -2.70 21.47
N GLY A 374 -22.93 -2.86 20.99
CA GLY A 374 -23.93 -3.75 21.57
C GLY A 374 -24.57 -3.26 22.87
N ARG A 375 -24.52 -1.94 23.16
CA ARG A 375 -25.11 -1.34 24.38
C ARG A 375 -26.14 -0.29 24.05
N ASP A 376 -26.96 0.00 25.05
CA ASP A 376 -27.95 1.06 25.00
C ASP A 376 -27.38 2.33 25.64
N TYR A 377 -27.55 3.47 24.99
CA TYR A 377 -27.02 4.76 25.41
C TYR A 377 -28.09 5.83 25.42
N THR A 378 -27.87 6.87 26.23
CA THR A 378 -28.65 8.10 26.22
C THR A 378 -27.74 9.28 25.88
N LEU A 379 -28.04 10.01 24.81
CA LEU A 379 -27.44 11.30 24.51
C LEU A 379 -28.18 12.36 25.34
N VAL A 380 -27.48 12.99 26.26
CA VAL A 380 -27.99 14.08 27.11
C VAL A 380 -27.37 15.38 26.61
N TYR A 381 -28.17 16.40 26.38
CA TYR A 381 -27.71 17.69 25.85
C TYR A 381 -28.57 18.86 26.29
N ASP A 382 -27.95 20.03 26.41
CA ASP A 382 -28.66 21.29 26.63
C ASP A 382 -28.88 21.97 25.28
N VAL A 383 -30.06 22.44 24.99
CA VAL A 383 -30.44 23.08 23.71
C VAL A 383 -31.25 24.33 23.93
N ASP A 384 -30.93 25.40 23.19
CA ASP A 384 -31.76 26.60 22.98
C ASP A 384 -32.03 26.75 21.50
N ALA A 385 -33.30 26.63 21.08
CA ALA A 385 -33.70 26.55 19.68
C ALA A 385 -34.87 27.48 19.37
N LYS A 386 -34.72 28.25 18.28
CA LYS A 386 -35.68 29.27 17.84
C LYS A 386 -36.03 29.07 16.37
N ILE A 387 -37.28 29.39 16.05
CA ILE A 387 -37.81 29.40 14.68
C ILE A 387 -38.40 30.76 14.37
N LYS A 388 -38.15 31.23 13.14
CA LYS A 388 -38.91 32.32 12.52
C LYS A 388 -39.85 31.77 11.46
N GLY A 389 -41.14 32.05 11.59
CA GLY A 389 -42.18 31.51 10.73
C GLY A 389 -42.62 30.07 11.10
N ASP A 390 -43.53 29.51 10.34
CA ASP A 390 -44.04 28.17 10.55
C ASP A 390 -43.13 27.13 9.88
N LYS A 391 -42.41 26.34 10.69
CA LYS A 391 -41.46 25.29 10.23
C LYS A 391 -41.67 24.01 11.04
N PRO A 392 -41.50 22.84 10.45
CA PRO A 392 -41.77 21.55 11.09
C PRO A 392 -40.88 21.24 12.31
N SER A 393 -39.68 21.78 12.36
CA SER A 393 -38.72 21.60 13.45
C SER A 393 -37.74 22.75 13.57
N ALA A 394 -37.23 22.98 14.80
CA ALA A 394 -36.22 24.00 15.08
C ALA A 394 -34.80 23.49 14.80
N TYR A 395 -34.58 22.21 15.04
CA TYR A 395 -33.30 21.52 14.81
C TYR A 395 -33.55 20.03 14.57
N SER A 396 -32.55 19.32 14.11
CA SER A 396 -32.52 17.86 14.07
C SER A 396 -31.21 17.30 14.60
N ILE A 397 -31.31 16.12 15.24
CA ILE A 397 -30.16 15.33 15.65
C ILE A 397 -30.25 13.99 14.92
N ILE A 398 -29.22 13.65 14.18
CA ILE A 398 -29.10 12.39 13.45
C ILE A 398 -27.97 11.60 14.09
N ILE A 399 -28.26 10.39 14.55
CA ILE A 399 -27.25 9.45 15.06
C ILE A 399 -27.12 8.32 14.06
N ASN A 400 -25.94 8.20 13.48
CA ASN A 400 -25.56 7.14 12.56
C ASN A 400 -24.37 6.38 13.14
N TYR A 401 -24.10 5.18 12.63
CA TYR A 401 -22.84 4.49 12.94
C TYR A 401 -22.14 4.00 11.70
N LYS A 402 -20.83 3.75 11.85
CA LYS A 402 -19.98 3.11 10.81
C LYS A 402 -19.44 1.80 11.35
N ARG A 403 -19.47 0.78 10.53
CA ARG A 403 -18.85 -0.53 10.75
C ARG A 403 -17.40 -0.49 10.25
N GLN A 404 -16.62 -1.52 10.49
CA GLN A 404 -15.26 -1.63 9.97
C GLN A 404 -15.24 -1.52 8.44
N ARG A 405 -16.18 -2.14 7.78
CA ARG A 405 -16.35 -2.08 6.33
C ARG A 405 -16.58 -0.64 5.83
N ASP A 406 -17.47 0.11 6.50
CA ASP A 406 -17.84 1.47 6.09
C ASP A 406 -16.67 2.47 6.23
N LEU A 407 -15.68 2.15 7.09
CA LEU A 407 -14.43 2.90 7.21
C LEU A 407 -13.49 2.68 6.02
N ILE A 408 -13.65 1.57 5.30
CA ILE A 408 -12.78 1.17 4.18
C ILE A 408 -13.43 1.48 2.84
N VAL A 409 -14.74 1.15 2.73
CA VAL A 409 -15.49 1.09 1.47
C VAL A 409 -16.50 2.19 1.38
N ASN A 410 -16.32 3.36 1.08
CA ASN A 410 -17.30 4.41 0.76
C ASN A 410 -18.03 5.11 1.89
N GLU A 411 -17.52 5.07 3.09
CA GLU A 411 -18.01 5.99 4.13
C GLU A 411 -19.55 6.00 4.34
N ARG A 412 -20.25 4.95 3.96
CA ARG A 412 -21.71 4.85 4.17
C ARG A 412 -21.97 4.87 5.67
N GLU A 413 -22.91 5.70 6.09
CA GLU A 413 -23.39 5.77 7.46
C GLU A 413 -24.69 5.01 7.57
N VAL A 414 -24.79 4.12 8.56
CA VAL A 414 -26.02 3.39 8.84
C VAL A 414 -26.82 4.19 9.86
N PRO A 415 -28.08 4.56 9.55
CA PRO A 415 -28.88 5.35 10.46
C PRO A 415 -29.31 4.53 11.67
N ILE A 416 -29.26 5.14 12.86
CA ILE A 416 -29.83 4.60 14.10
C ILE A 416 -31.13 5.35 14.43
N ILE A 417 -31.02 6.68 14.48
CA ILE A 417 -32.16 7.53 14.83
C ILE A 417 -32.03 8.92 14.23
N GLN A 418 -33.13 9.49 13.80
CA GLN A 418 -33.29 10.90 13.49
C GLN A 418 -34.36 11.51 14.38
N TYR A 419 -33.98 12.53 15.11
CA TYR A 419 -34.87 13.27 15.99
C TYR A 419 -35.02 14.70 15.50
N ASN A 420 -36.28 15.14 15.37
CA ASN A 420 -36.61 16.51 14.99
C ASN A 420 -37.14 17.24 16.25
N GLY A 421 -36.39 18.25 16.68
CA GLY A 421 -36.63 18.96 17.92
C GLY A 421 -37.52 20.22 17.76
N PRO A 422 -38.42 20.48 18.72
CA PRO A 422 -39.24 21.68 18.69
C PRO A 422 -38.48 22.94 19.16
N VAL A 423 -39.14 24.08 19.07
CA VAL A 423 -38.70 25.34 19.72
C VAL A 423 -38.60 25.17 21.23
N THR A 424 -37.64 25.83 21.86
CA THR A 424 -37.45 25.85 23.31
C THR A 424 -37.78 27.20 23.92
N LYS A 425 -38.11 27.22 25.21
CA LYS A 425 -38.36 28.47 25.97
C LYS A 425 -37.10 29.01 26.64
N GLY A 426 -35.95 28.81 26.03
CA GLY A 426 -34.61 29.07 26.56
C GLY A 426 -33.82 27.78 26.57
N VAL A 427 -32.78 27.69 27.38
CA VAL A 427 -31.95 26.48 27.47
C VAL A 427 -32.75 25.36 28.16
N GLU A 428 -33.01 24.28 27.48
CA GLU A 428 -33.68 23.10 27.97
C GLU A 428 -32.76 21.89 27.90
N LYS A 429 -32.76 21.07 28.95
CA LYS A 429 -32.08 19.78 28.96
C LYS A 429 -32.95 18.74 28.26
N ARG A 430 -32.37 18.01 27.30
CA ARG A 430 -33.07 16.98 26.54
C ARG A 430 -32.26 15.68 26.57
N GLU A 431 -32.98 14.58 26.37
CA GLU A 431 -32.40 13.22 26.36
C GLU A 431 -32.92 12.47 25.14
N LEU A 432 -31.99 11.74 24.45
CA LEU A 432 -32.32 10.94 23.28
C LEU A 432 -31.70 9.55 23.47
N GLU A 433 -32.52 8.53 23.58
CA GLU A 433 -32.09 7.15 23.75
C GLU A 433 -31.78 6.50 22.40
N PHE A 434 -30.72 5.72 22.33
CA PHE A 434 -30.38 4.94 21.15
C PHE A 434 -29.65 3.64 21.49
N LYS A 435 -29.87 2.61 20.67
CA LYS A 435 -29.23 1.31 20.80
C LYS A 435 -28.12 1.18 19.78
N LEU A 436 -26.91 0.83 20.22
CA LEU A 436 -25.76 0.70 19.35
C LEU A 436 -25.59 -0.76 18.92
N PRO A 437 -25.58 -1.07 17.60
CA PRO A 437 -25.34 -2.41 17.09
C PRO A 437 -23.96 -2.98 17.48
N SER A 438 -23.86 -4.32 17.52
CA SER A 438 -22.65 -5.03 17.96
C SER A 438 -21.46 -4.92 17.01
N ASP A 439 -21.71 -4.57 15.76
CA ASP A 439 -20.69 -4.40 14.70
C ASP A 439 -20.20 -2.95 14.54
N SER A 440 -20.72 -2.02 15.35
CA SER A 440 -20.35 -0.60 15.30
C SER A 440 -18.88 -0.36 15.66
N LYS A 441 -18.23 0.57 14.94
CA LYS A 441 -16.88 1.06 15.22
C LYS A 441 -16.85 2.53 15.60
N VAL A 442 -17.69 3.33 14.99
CA VAL A 442 -17.81 4.78 15.19
C VAL A 442 -19.27 5.15 15.22
N VAL A 443 -19.60 6.06 16.09
CA VAL A 443 -20.93 6.71 16.12
C VAL A 443 -20.74 8.15 15.66
N ASN A 444 -21.51 8.55 14.68
CA ASN A 444 -21.58 9.91 14.15
C ASN A 444 -22.87 10.57 14.64
N ILE A 445 -22.73 11.67 15.33
CA ILE A 445 -23.85 12.48 15.83
C ILE A 445 -23.82 13.80 15.09
N THR A 446 -24.83 14.04 14.26
CA THR A 446 -24.96 15.26 13.46
C THR A 446 -26.03 16.15 14.08
N PHE A 447 -25.63 17.33 14.49
CA PHE A 447 -26.51 18.42 14.90
C PHE A 447 -26.78 19.29 13.66
N ARG A 448 -28.09 19.60 13.41
CA ARG A 448 -28.46 20.19 12.13
C ARG A 448 -29.65 21.13 12.23
N ASN A 449 -29.62 22.19 11.44
CA ASN A 449 -30.79 23.04 11.16
C ASN A 449 -31.21 22.83 9.71
N ASP A 450 -32.40 22.28 9.50
CA ASP A 450 -32.89 21.86 8.17
C ASP A 450 -33.60 22.98 7.43
N PHE A 451 -34.13 23.96 8.14
CA PHE A 451 -34.98 24.98 7.58
C PHE A 451 -34.38 26.40 7.74
N SER A 452 -34.55 27.23 6.73
CA SER A 452 -34.13 28.61 6.79
C SER A 452 -34.98 29.38 7.87
N GLY A 453 -34.35 30.32 8.56
CA GLY A 453 -34.95 31.03 9.70
C GLY A 453 -34.93 30.26 11.02
N THR A 454 -34.15 29.17 11.11
CA THR A 454 -33.96 28.45 12.37
C THR A 454 -32.58 28.77 12.98
N SER A 455 -32.53 28.82 14.30
CA SER A 455 -31.26 28.90 15.05
C SER A 455 -31.30 27.97 16.25
N SER A 456 -30.23 27.27 16.49
CA SER A 456 -30.07 26.38 17.65
C SER A 456 -28.69 26.51 18.26
N SER A 457 -28.59 26.36 19.57
CA SER A 457 -27.32 26.23 20.28
C SER A 457 -27.33 24.96 21.12
N PHE A 458 -26.18 24.24 21.12
CA PHE A 458 -26.01 23.00 21.88
C PHE A 458 -24.83 23.12 22.84
N ASP A 459 -25.02 22.63 24.05
CA ASP A 459 -24.01 22.61 25.10
C ASP A 459 -24.15 21.38 26.01
N ASN A 460 -23.16 21.14 26.88
CA ASN A 460 -23.17 20.07 27.88
C ASN A 460 -23.54 18.68 27.33
N VAL A 461 -23.12 18.40 26.08
CA VAL A 461 -23.49 17.15 25.41
C VAL A 461 -22.70 15.97 25.97
N LYS A 462 -23.41 14.93 26.41
CA LYS A 462 -22.84 13.74 27.07
C LYS A 462 -23.50 12.48 26.53
N VAL A 463 -22.74 11.41 26.45
CA VAL A 463 -23.27 10.06 26.23
C VAL A 463 -23.22 9.30 27.54
N VAL A 464 -24.35 8.78 27.97
CA VAL A 464 -24.53 8.03 29.19
C VAL A 464 -24.84 6.57 28.84
N ASP A 465 -24.16 5.61 29.45
CA ASP A 465 -24.50 4.19 29.35
C ASP A 465 -25.77 3.90 30.17
N LYS A 466 -26.84 3.48 29.53
CA LYS A 466 -28.15 3.27 30.15
C LYS A 466 -28.13 2.16 31.22
N GLY A 467 -27.25 1.13 31.01
CA GLY A 467 -27.16 0.01 31.95
C GLY A 467 -26.41 0.35 33.24
N THR A 468 -25.48 1.29 33.22
CA THR A 468 -24.66 1.68 34.39
C THR A 468 -24.98 3.05 34.93
N GLY A 469 -25.67 3.91 34.20
CA GLY A 469 -25.94 5.32 34.54
C GLY A 469 -24.69 6.23 34.45
N ASN A 470 -23.54 5.70 34.04
CA ASN A 470 -22.31 6.46 34.01
C ASN A 470 -22.15 7.26 32.72
N VAL A 471 -21.56 8.46 32.83
CA VAL A 471 -21.13 9.24 31.66
C VAL A 471 -19.94 8.53 31.02
N VAL A 472 -20.12 8.06 29.77
CA VAL A 472 -19.09 7.35 29.02
C VAL A 472 -18.23 8.33 28.21
N LYS A 473 -18.84 9.38 27.68
CA LYS A 473 -18.13 10.39 26.87
C LYS A 473 -18.79 11.76 27.03
N ASN A 474 -17.98 12.79 27.31
CA ASN A 474 -18.37 14.17 27.12
C ASN A 474 -17.99 14.57 25.70
N ILE A 475 -18.91 15.19 24.97
CA ILE A 475 -18.71 15.60 23.58
C ILE A 475 -18.49 17.12 23.57
N ALA A 476 -17.28 17.53 23.26
CA ALA A 476 -16.97 18.94 23.09
C ALA A 476 -17.67 19.48 21.82
N MET A 477 -18.50 20.47 21.97
CA MET A 477 -19.20 21.08 20.84
C MET A 477 -18.20 21.91 20.00
N ASN A 478 -17.46 22.81 20.62
CA ASN A 478 -16.33 23.51 20.06
C ASN A 478 -15.23 23.62 21.11
N TYR A 479 -13.98 23.69 20.66
CA TYR A 479 -12.85 23.99 21.54
C TYR A 479 -12.46 25.47 21.43
N LYS A 480 -12.31 26.13 22.56
CA LYS A 480 -11.83 27.51 22.63
C LYS A 480 -10.40 27.67 22.09
N TYR A 481 -9.57 26.65 22.26
CA TYR A 481 -8.18 26.67 21.87
C TYR A 481 -7.89 25.63 20.77
N PRO A 482 -7.11 25.96 19.74
CA PRO A 482 -6.82 25.06 18.61
C PRO A 482 -6.21 23.71 19.00
N LEU A 483 -5.51 23.64 20.13
CA LEU A 483 -4.87 22.40 20.62
C LEU A 483 -5.91 21.33 20.98
N GLY A 484 -7.09 21.69 21.46
CA GLY A 484 -8.19 20.76 21.71
C GLY A 484 -8.63 20.05 20.42
N ASN A 485 -8.81 20.80 19.33
CA ASN A 485 -9.13 20.24 18.01
C ASN A 485 -8.04 19.29 17.49
N ILE A 486 -6.75 19.59 17.79
CA ILE A 486 -5.63 18.71 17.38
C ILE A 486 -5.72 17.38 18.13
N VAL A 487 -5.97 17.40 19.44
CA VAL A 487 -6.07 16.18 20.25
C VAL A 487 -7.26 15.31 19.80
N GLU A 488 -8.44 15.92 19.54
CA GLU A 488 -9.58 15.21 18.98
C GLU A 488 -9.26 14.53 17.63
N LYS A 489 -8.58 15.25 16.74
CA LYS A 489 -8.12 14.67 15.46
C LYS A 489 -7.13 13.52 15.66
N VAL A 490 -6.26 13.57 16.66
CA VAL A 490 -5.33 12.49 16.99
C VAL A 490 -6.11 11.27 17.52
N GLU A 491 -7.10 11.46 18.39
CA GLU A 491 -7.97 10.39 18.88
C GLU A 491 -8.67 9.68 17.72
N MET A 492 -9.20 10.45 16.77
CA MET A 492 -9.90 9.91 15.60
C MET A 492 -8.97 9.30 14.54
N THR A 493 -7.67 9.54 14.63
CA THR A 493 -6.70 9.04 13.63
C THR A 493 -6.67 7.50 13.58
N GLN A 494 -6.91 6.81 14.70
CA GLN A 494 -6.99 5.34 14.76
C GLN A 494 -8.11 4.76 13.88
N LEU A 495 -9.12 5.55 13.55
CA LEU A 495 -10.23 5.20 12.68
C LEU A 495 -10.01 5.67 11.23
N SER A 496 -8.86 6.25 10.94
CA SER A 496 -8.54 6.65 9.58
C SER A 496 -8.48 5.42 8.67
N ARG A 497 -9.03 5.55 7.47
CA ARG A 497 -9.00 4.50 6.43
C ARG A 497 -7.62 3.85 6.32
N SER A 498 -6.56 4.66 6.24
CA SER A 498 -5.19 4.15 6.10
C SER A 498 -4.71 3.24 7.24
N LEU A 499 -5.10 3.51 8.50
CA LEU A 499 -4.73 2.64 9.63
C LEU A 499 -5.59 1.38 9.68
N VAL A 500 -6.89 1.50 9.34
CA VAL A 500 -7.79 0.35 9.26
C VAL A 500 -7.36 -0.59 8.15
N GLU A 501 -7.04 -0.08 6.96
CA GLU A 501 -6.50 -0.88 5.83
C GLU A 501 -5.20 -1.60 6.22
N ARG A 502 -4.24 -0.92 6.86
CA ARG A 502 -2.99 -1.55 7.31
C ARG A 502 -3.22 -2.65 8.35
N SER A 503 -4.20 -2.46 9.25
CA SER A 503 -4.59 -3.51 10.20
C SER A 503 -5.10 -4.77 9.48
N ILE A 504 -5.87 -4.60 8.40
CA ILE A 504 -6.36 -5.71 7.57
C ILE A 504 -5.20 -6.35 6.80
N PHE A 505 -4.31 -5.56 6.18
CA PHE A 505 -3.14 -6.10 5.50
C PHE A 505 -2.28 -6.95 6.43
N ASN A 506 -2.05 -6.50 7.67
CA ASN A 506 -1.33 -7.30 8.65
C ASN A 506 -2.08 -8.59 9.03
N LYS A 507 -3.42 -8.55 9.15
CA LYS A 507 -4.23 -9.74 9.39
C LYS A 507 -4.12 -10.73 8.23
N ASP A 508 -4.29 -10.26 7.00
CA ASP A 508 -4.20 -11.08 5.79
C ASP A 508 -2.78 -11.66 5.63
N ALA A 509 -1.73 -10.88 5.99
CA ALA A 509 -0.35 -11.37 6.03
C ALA A 509 -0.13 -12.48 7.07
N VAL A 510 -0.77 -12.40 8.23
CA VAL A 510 -0.69 -13.45 9.26
C VAL A 510 -1.32 -14.75 8.78
N GLU A 511 -2.48 -14.68 8.09
CA GLU A 511 -3.09 -15.88 7.51
C GLU A 511 -2.18 -16.50 6.42
N MET A 512 -1.60 -15.68 5.56
CA MET A 512 -0.62 -16.11 4.56
C MET A 512 0.62 -16.77 5.19
N PHE A 513 1.13 -16.20 6.30
CA PHE A 513 2.25 -16.74 7.05
C PHE A 513 1.94 -18.10 7.66
N LYS A 514 0.76 -18.31 8.23
CA LYS A 514 0.35 -19.60 8.84
C LYS A 514 0.48 -20.75 7.85
N ASP A 515 0.06 -20.53 6.61
CA ASP A 515 0.11 -21.57 5.56
C ASP A 515 1.55 -21.91 5.11
N ARG A 516 2.51 -20.98 5.32
CA ARG A 516 3.91 -21.09 4.87
C ARG A 516 4.90 -20.67 5.95
N TRP A 517 4.63 -21.02 7.20
CA TRP A 517 5.29 -20.51 8.38
C TRP A 517 6.80 -20.73 8.43
N LEU A 518 7.32 -21.83 7.86
CA LEU A 518 8.72 -22.21 8.03
C LEU A 518 9.68 -21.41 7.13
N LEU A 519 9.49 -21.47 5.82
CA LEU A 519 10.36 -20.86 4.81
C LEU A 519 9.70 -19.73 4.02
N GLY A 520 8.44 -19.43 4.29
CA GLY A 520 7.67 -18.48 3.50
C GLY A 520 7.37 -18.99 2.09
N GLY A 521 7.07 -18.08 1.18
CA GLY A 521 6.80 -18.39 -0.23
C GLY A 521 7.83 -17.79 -1.19
N GLY A 522 8.99 -17.32 -0.71
CA GLY A 522 10.00 -16.64 -1.51
C GLY A 522 9.70 -15.15 -1.73
N GLY A 523 10.64 -14.43 -2.33
CA GLY A 523 10.46 -13.01 -2.67
C GLY A 523 9.25 -12.79 -3.57
N GLY A 524 8.49 -11.70 -3.31
CA GLY A 524 7.27 -11.38 -4.04
C GLY A 524 6.02 -12.17 -3.64
N THR A 525 6.08 -12.96 -2.56
CA THR A 525 4.94 -13.75 -2.07
C THR A 525 3.70 -12.92 -1.83
N TRP A 526 3.85 -11.77 -1.17
CA TRP A 526 2.71 -10.89 -0.94
C TRP A 526 2.05 -10.46 -2.26
N ALA A 527 2.84 -9.94 -3.19
CA ALA A 527 2.32 -9.47 -4.48
C ALA A 527 1.57 -10.57 -5.26
N ALA A 528 2.05 -11.82 -5.16
CA ALA A 528 1.46 -12.95 -5.86
C ALA A 528 0.18 -13.50 -5.21
N LEU A 529 0.10 -13.50 -3.87
CA LEU A 529 -0.95 -14.20 -3.14
C LEU A 529 -1.89 -13.30 -2.32
N ASN A 530 -1.65 -11.99 -2.22
CA ASN A 530 -2.52 -11.13 -1.40
C ASN A 530 -3.99 -11.26 -1.78
N PHE A 531 -4.31 -11.39 -3.07
CA PHE A 531 -5.69 -11.51 -3.56
C PHE A 531 -6.40 -12.76 -3.06
N TYR A 532 -5.68 -13.85 -2.79
CA TYR A 532 -6.24 -15.06 -2.23
C TYR A 532 -6.64 -14.92 -0.75
N TYR A 533 -5.81 -14.16 0.02
CA TYR A 533 -6.00 -13.96 1.46
C TYR A 533 -6.82 -12.73 1.82
N GLN A 534 -7.14 -11.86 0.85
CA GLN A 534 -7.87 -10.62 1.08
C GLN A 534 -9.18 -10.82 1.82
N SER A 535 -9.45 -9.91 2.76
CA SER A 535 -10.74 -9.80 3.43
C SER A 535 -11.74 -8.90 2.66
N PHE A 536 -11.25 -8.09 1.73
CA PHE A 536 -12.03 -7.30 0.74
C PHE A 536 -11.13 -6.98 -0.45
N LEU A 537 -11.69 -6.56 -1.57
CA LEU A 537 -10.90 -6.22 -2.75
C LEU A 537 -10.10 -4.93 -2.54
N TYR A 538 -8.76 -5.05 -2.46
CA TYR A 538 -7.82 -3.94 -2.45
C TYR A 538 -6.62 -4.24 -3.35
N TRP A 539 -5.90 -3.20 -3.72
CA TRP A 539 -4.67 -3.32 -4.49
C TRP A 539 -3.47 -2.94 -3.62
N SER A 540 -2.58 -3.88 -3.36
CA SER A 540 -1.31 -3.63 -2.70
C SER A 540 -0.25 -4.64 -3.14
N THR A 541 0.91 -4.14 -3.55
CA THR A 541 2.07 -4.98 -3.92
C THR A 541 2.94 -5.31 -2.71
N GLN A 542 2.67 -4.73 -1.53
CA GLN A 542 3.48 -4.84 -0.32
C GLN A 542 2.58 -4.93 0.93
N ALA A 543 3.06 -5.62 1.96
CA ALA A 543 2.32 -5.82 3.21
C ALA A 543 2.20 -4.57 4.10
N HIS A 544 2.77 -3.41 3.69
CA HIS A 544 2.86 -2.17 4.48
C HIS A 544 3.49 -2.33 5.87
N ASN A 545 4.31 -3.35 6.04
CA ASN A 545 5.11 -3.63 7.23
C ASN A 545 6.24 -4.57 6.82
N TYR A 546 7.49 -4.10 6.92
CA TYR A 546 8.65 -4.87 6.47
C TYR A 546 8.82 -6.18 7.24
N PHE A 547 8.48 -6.21 8.53
CA PHE A 547 8.60 -7.42 9.35
C PHE A 547 7.61 -8.50 8.90
N THR A 548 6.37 -8.12 8.61
CA THR A 548 5.38 -9.05 8.04
C THR A 548 5.72 -9.42 6.60
N GLN A 549 6.32 -8.53 5.82
CA GLN A 549 6.83 -8.86 4.48
C GLN A 549 7.88 -9.97 4.55
N VAL A 550 8.91 -9.83 5.42
CA VAL A 550 9.93 -10.87 5.64
C VAL A 550 9.30 -12.17 6.15
N ALA A 551 8.29 -12.07 7.04
CA ALA A 551 7.58 -13.24 7.54
C ALA A 551 6.89 -14.04 6.45
N VAL A 552 6.16 -13.40 5.54
CA VAL A 552 5.46 -14.10 4.45
C VAL A 552 6.42 -14.59 3.35
N GLU A 553 7.55 -13.89 3.12
CA GLU A 553 8.53 -14.25 2.11
C GLU A 553 9.53 -15.32 2.55
N CYS A 554 10.00 -15.26 3.81
CA CYS A 554 11.08 -16.09 4.34
C CYS A 554 10.69 -16.90 5.57
N GLY A 555 9.45 -16.86 6.00
CA GLY A 555 8.93 -17.61 7.14
C GLY A 555 9.60 -17.23 8.47
N VAL A 556 9.52 -18.14 9.44
CA VAL A 556 10.15 -17.98 10.76
C VAL A 556 11.67 -17.88 10.67
N VAL A 557 12.28 -18.53 9.67
CA VAL A 557 13.73 -18.46 9.44
C VAL A 557 14.13 -17.03 9.08
N GLY A 558 13.35 -16.34 8.24
CA GLY A 558 13.54 -14.92 7.93
C GLY A 558 13.41 -14.01 9.15
N ILE A 559 12.42 -14.27 10.01
CA ILE A 559 12.25 -13.53 11.27
C ILE A 559 13.46 -13.72 12.18
N ILE A 560 13.98 -14.94 12.29
CA ILE A 560 15.19 -15.23 13.11
C ILE A 560 16.40 -14.46 12.56
N VAL A 561 16.59 -14.43 11.23
CA VAL A 561 17.70 -13.67 10.61
C VAL A 561 17.54 -12.17 10.85
N LEU A 562 16.32 -11.64 10.75
CA LEU A 562 16.04 -10.22 11.02
C LEU A 562 16.30 -9.87 12.49
N LEU A 563 15.86 -10.70 13.43
CA LEU A 563 16.14 -10.53 14.86
C LEU A 563 17.64 -10.63 15.13
N PHE A 564 18.34 -11.55 14.51
CA PHE A 564 19.80 -11.67 14.62
C PHE A 564 20.51 -10.40 14.13
N LEU A 565 20.05 -9.79 13.02
CA LEU A 565 20.56 -8.51 12.54
C LEU A 565 20.34 -7.39 13.58
N LEU A 566 19.11 -7.26 14.09
CA LEU A 566 18.75 -6.25 15.11
C LEU A 566 19.62 -6.40 16.37
N ILE A 567 19.71 -7.61 16.91
CA ILE A 567 20.53 -7.90 18.08
C ILE A 567 21.99 -7.59 17.81
N SER A 568 22.52 -7.96 16.63
CA SER A 568 23.91 -7.69 16.24
C SER A 568 24.21 -6.19 16.21
N ILE A 569 23.32 -5.37 15.66
CA ILE A 569 23.46 -3.91 15.62
C ILE A 569 23.55 -3.35 17.06
N VAL A 570 22.65 -3.76 17.93
CA VAL A 570 22.60 -3.29 19.33
C VAL A 570 23.83 -3.76 20.11
N VAL A 571 24.18 -5.05 20.03
CA VAL A 571 25.31 -5.63 20.74
C VAL A 571 26.62 -4.97 20.31
N MET A 572 26.82 -4.76 19.02
CA MET A 572 28.00 -4.10 18.50
C MET A 572 28.10 -2.65 18.93
N PHE A 573 26.99 -1.90 18.94
CA PHE A 573 26.96 -0.55 19.46
C PHE A 573 27.31 -0.50 20.97
N VAL A 574 26.67 -1.35 21.79
CA VAL A 574 26.91 -1.42 23.24
C VAL A 574 28.36 -1.83 23.54
N SER A 575 28.96 -2.73 22.75
CA SER A 575 30.34 -3.15 22.90
C SER A 575 31.33 -2.01 22.82
N GLU A 576 31.05 -0.97 22.02
CA GLU A 576 31.87 0.25 21.90
C GLU A 576 32.01 0.97 23.26
N TYR A 577 30.94 0.99 24.06
CA TYR A 577 30.93 1.62 25.38
C TYR A 577 31.56 0.72 26.49
N LYS A 578 31.28 -0.59 26.44
CA LYS A 578 31.68 -1.53 27.48
C LYS A 578 33.19 -1.80 27.48
N TYR A 579 33.75 -1.97 26.29
CA TYR A 579 35.18 -2.38 26.16
C TYR A 579 36.13 -1.21 25.93
N LYS A 580 35.71 0.05 26.17
CA LYS A 580 36.54 1.28 26.09
C LYS A 580 37.50 1.27 24.87
N ARG A 581 37.03 0.88 23.72
CA ARG A 581 37.84 0.89 22.48
C ARG A 581 38.48 2.24 22.26
N LYS A 582 39.75 2.29 21.87
CA LYS A 582 40.50 3.52 21.57
C LYS A 582 39.97 4.20 20.32
N SER A 583 38.79 4.88 20.41
CA SER A 583 38.19 5.66 19.35
C SER A 583 38.21 7.13 19.66
N SER A 584 38.31 7.97 18.62
CA SER A 584 38.16 9.41 18.82
C SER A 584 36.73 9.76 19.26
N ILE A 585 36.60 10.89 19.93
CA ILE A 585 35.25 11.36 20.34
C ILE A 585 34.34 11.60 19.15
N GLU A 586 34.91 12.12 18.06
CA GLU A 586 34.21 12.39 16.81
C GLU A 586 33.63 11.10 16.20
N GLU A 587 34.41 10.01 16.23
CA GLU A 587 33.96 8.71 15.73
C GLU A 587 32.85 8.11 16.58
N ARG A 588 32.91 8.25 17.91
CA ARG A 588 31.85 7.77 18.83
C ARG A 588 30.56 8.56 18.64
N ILE A 589 30.65 9.86 18.42
CA ILE A 589 29.49 10.70 18.12
C ILE A 589 28.87 10.25 16.79
N LEU A 590 29.69 9.99 15.78
CA LEU A 590 29.22 9.52 14.48
C LEU A 590 28.58 8.13 14.55
N GLN A 591 29.17 7.21 15.33
CA GLN A 591 28.55 5.89 15.55
C GLN A 591 27.17 5.98 16.21
N ALA A 592 26.97 6.92 17.13
CA ALA A 592 25.67 7.17 17.75
C ALA A 592 24.62 7.64 16.70
N ALA A 593 25.04 8.48 15.76
CA ALA A 593 24.15 8.94 14.67
C ALA A 593 23.78 7.82 13.70
N LEU A 594 24.77 7.04 13.27
CA LEU A 594 24.55 5.89 12.38
C LEU A 594 23.61 4.86 13.02
N PHE A 595 23.84 4.57 14.31
CA PHE A 595 23.00 3.67 15.10
C PHE A 595 21.55 4.18 15.19
N ALA A 596 21.35 5.46 15.54
CA ALA A 596 20.02 6.05 15.66
C ALA A 596 19.30 6.12 14.30
N ALA A 597 20.02 6.47 13.22
CA ALA A 597 19.47 6.51 11.89
C ALA A 597 19.02 5.13 11.40
N VAL A 598 19.85 4.11 11.55
CA VAL A 598 19.53 2.72 11.17
C VAL A 598 18.33 2.19 11.96
N LEU A 599 18.31 2.36 13.28
CA LEU A 599 17.17 1.95 14.10
C LEU A 599 15.90 2.73 13.75
N GLY A 600 16.02 4.03 13.48
CA GLY A 600 14.88 4.86 13.10
C GLY A 600 14.21 4.39 11.80
N MET A 601 15.00 4.04 10.79
CA MET A 601 14.49 3.46 9.55
C MET A 601 13.78 2.12 9.79
N LEU A 602 14.35 1.25 10.63
CA LEU A 602 13.73 -0.02 11.02
C LEU A 602 12.42 0.17 11.81
N MET A 603 12.39 1.13 12.72
CA MET A 603 11.17 1.43 13.48
C MET A 603 10.03 1.90 12.57
N HIS A 604 10.31 2.77 11.59
CA HIS A 604 9.28 3.24 10.67
C HIS A 604 8.83 2.15 9.68
N SER A 605 9.77 1.31 9.22
CA SER A 605 9.45 0.18 8.32
C SER A 605 8.54 -0.89 8.97
N ALA A 606 8.41 -0.90 10.30
CA ALA A 606 7.42 -1.73 11.00
C ALA A 606 5.96 -1.25 10.81
N ALA A 607 5.76 -0.02 10.32
CA ALA A 607 4.44 0.58 10.10
C ALA A 607 4.21 0.98 8.65
N ASP A 608 5.21 0.81 7.76
CA ASP A 608 5.12 1.17 6.35
C ASP A 608 6.05 0.29 5.47
N PHE A 609 5.93 0.41 4.14
CA PHE A 609 6.72 -0.37 3.18
C PHE A 609 7.94 0.40 2.61
N ASP A 610 8.58 1.26 3.42
CA ASP A 610 9.71 2.10 2.98
C ASP A 610 10.80 1.33 2.25
N PHE A 611 11.12 0.12 2.71
CA PHE A 611 12.19 -0.73 2.17
C PHE A 611 11.84 -1.41 0.84
N SER A 612 10.62 -1.28 0.37
CA SER A 612 10.26 -1.67 -0.99
C SER A 612 10.83 -0.71 -2.05
N LEU A 613 11.13 0.54 -1.66
CA LEU A 613 11.89 1.45 -2.49
C LEU A 613 13.37 1.14 -2.33
N SER A 614 13.98 0.61 -3.39
CA SER A 614 15.38 0.16 -3.35
C SER A 614 16.35 1.26 -2.94
N ALA A 615 16.10 2.52 -3.30
CA ALA A 615 16.94 3.66 -2.90
C ALA A 615 16.94 3.90 -1.38
N VAL A 616 15.79 3.66 -0.71
CA VAL A 616 15.66 3.83 0.74
C VAL A 616 16.31 2.67 1.48
N PHE A 617 16.08 1.44 1.00
CA PHE A 617 16.70 0.27 1.60
C PHE A 617 18.22 0.23 1.35
N LEU A 618 18.67 0.74 0.20
CA LEU A 618 20.09 0.94 -0.10
C LEU A 618 20.72 1.94 0.89
N LEU A 619 20.04 3.05 1.22
CA LEU A 619 20.52 3.98 2.26
C LEU A 619 20.70 3.27 3.61
N PHE A 620 19.73 2.45 4.01
CA PHE A 620 19.84 1.65 5.24
C PHE A 620 21.12 0.80 5.24
N TRP A 621 21.38 0.04 4.18
CA TRP A 621 22.58 -0.81 4.07
C TRP A 621 23.87 0.00 3.93
N GLN A 622 23.84 1.19 3.33
CA GLN A 622 24.96 2.13 3.28
C GLN A 622 25.33 2.63 4.68
N LEU A 623 24.34 3.10 5.44
CA LEU A 623 24.54 3.58 6.81
C LEU A 623 25.04 2.43 7.72
N LEU A 624 24.48 1.25 7.54
CA LEU A 624 24.89 0.05 8.26
C LEU A 624 26.32 -0.37 7.89
N GLY A 625 26.69 -0.25 6.60
CA GLY A 625 28.09 -0.50 6.14
C GLY A 625 29.08 0.48 6.74
N LEU A 626 28.72 1.77 6.81
CA LEU A 626 29.55 2.79 7.47
C LEU A 626 29.63 2.57 8.99
N PHE A 627 28.56 2.12 9.61
CA PHE A 627 28.55 1.70 11.02
C PHE A 627 29.47 0.51 11.24
N ASN A 628 29.32 -0.53 10.45
CA ASN A 628 30.07 -1.78 10.53
C ASN A 628 31.58 -1.62 10.23
N SER A 629 31.94 -0.65 9.36
CA SER A 629 33.34 -0.40 8.96
C SER A 629 34.27 -0.15 10.14
N ARG A 630 33.78 0.42 11.23
CA ARG A 630 34.53 0.65 12.47
C ARG A 630 34.93 -0.67 13.11
N TYR A 631 34.03 -1.61 13.21
CA TYR A 631 34.26 -2.88 13.91
C TYR A 631 35.08 -3.85 13.06
N ARG A 632 34.81 -3.88 11.77
CA ARG A 632 35.49 -4.75 10.80
C ARG A 632 36.96 -4.41 10.65
N ASN A 633 37.34 -3.14 10.73
CA ASN A 633 38.71 -2.66 10.48
C ASN A 633 39.51 -2.39 11.77
N THR A 634 38.98 -2.71 12.97
CA THR A 634 39.73 -2.64 14.23
C THR A 634 40.62 -3.87 14.38
N PRO A 635 41.95 -3.73 14.67
CA PRO A 635 42.82 -4.87 14.88
C PRO A 635 42.33 -5.76 16.01
N ILE A 636 42.36 -7.07 15.83
CA ILE A 636 41.91 -8.08 16.83
C ILE A 636 42.74 -7.99 18.15
N GLU A 637 43.99 -7.56 18.08
CA GLU A 637 44.86 -7.37 19.24
C GLU A 637 44.40 -6.28 20.23
N GLU A 638 43.47 -5.40 19.84
CA GLU A 638 42.85 -4.42 20.74
C GLU A 638 41.61 -4.97 21.44
N ILE A 639 41.19 -6.19 21.13
CA ILE A 639 40.06 -6.87 21.74
C ILE A 639 40.65 -7.90 22.75
N GLU A 640 41.01 -7.45 23.94
CA GLU A 640 41.20 -8.36 25.07
C GLU A 640 39.85 -9.01 25.38
N THR A 641 39.53 -10.12 24.75
CA THR A 641 38.34 -10.88 25.06
C THR A 641 38.65 -12.34 25.25
N ASN A 642 38.45 -12.78 26.44
CA ASN A 642 38.12 -14.14 26.84
C ASN A 642 36.75 -14.54 26.20
N SER A 643 36.61 -14.62 24.90
CA SER A 643 35.40 -15.17 24.29
C SER A 643 35.71 -16.48 23.57
N THR A 644 35.42 -17.56 24.28
CA THR A 644 35.54 -18.96 23.83
C THR A 644 34.78 -19.24 22.51
N ILE A 645 33.75 -18.44 22.18
CA ILE A 645 32.91 -18.62 20.99
C ILE A 645 33.63 -18.19 19.70
N VAL A 646 34.37 -17.08 19.72
CA VAL A 646 35.10 -16.59 18.53
C VAL A 646 36.24 -17.54 18.16
N ASN A 647 36.91 -18.08 19.19
CA ASN A 647 38.01 -19.03 18.98
C ASN A 647 37.58 -20.41 18.48
N SER A 648 36.32 -20.82 18.70
CA SER A 648 35.79 -22.11 18.22
C SER A 648 35.41 -22.04 16.75
N LEU A 649 34.88 -20.91 16.24
CA LEU A 649 34.55 -20.73 14.82
C LEU A 649 35.78 -20.57 13.93
N ASP A 650 36.83 -19.87 14.42
CA ASP A 650 38.13 -19.77 13.72
C ASP A 650 38.84 -21.11 13.58
N ARG A 651 38.65 -22.07 14.52
CA ARG A 651 39.22 -23.42 14.40
C ARG A 651 38.52 -24.30 13.36
N LEU A 652 37.24 -24.07 13.10
CA LEU A 652 36.47 -24.84 12.11
C LEU A 652 36.82 -24.45 10.64
N ILE A 653 37.37 -23.25 10.39
CA ILE A 653 37.59 -22.70 9.05
C ILE A 653 39.11 -22.63 8.70
N LYS A 654 40.00 -23.28 9.43
CA LYS A 654 41.41 -23.39 9.05
C LYS A 654 41.64 -24.37 7.87
N ILE A 655 41.16 -23.98 6.71
CA ILE A 655 41.61 -24.63 5.45
C ILE A 655 42.86 -23.88 4.94
N LYS A 656 43.93 -24.61 4.92
CA LYS A 656 45.28 -24.16 4.60
C LYS A 656 45.51 -24.00 3.07
N THR A 657 44.56 -23.46 2.27
CA THR A 657 44.71 -23.32 0.83
C THR A 657 44.58 -21.87 0.39
N VAL A 658 45.67 -21.38 -0.06
CA VAL A 658 46.18 -20.01 -0.14
C VAL A 658 45.41 -18.99 -0.97
N ASN A 659 44.57 -19.28 -1.89
CA ASN A 659 43.86 -18.31 -2.76
C ASN A 659 42.48 -18.80 -3.28
N LEU A 660 42.09 -20.00 -2.93
CA LEU A 660 40.88 -20.61 -3.47
C LEU A 660 39.62 -19.79 -3.08
N HIS A 661 39.56 -19.29 -1.86
CA HIS A 661 38.41 -18.50 -1.36
C HIS A 661 38.22 -17.18 -2.14
N GLY A 662 39.29 -16.45 -2.39
CA GLY A 662 39.21 -15.21 -3.17
C GLY A 662 38.78 -15.47 -4.62
N LEU A 663 39.28 -16.56 -5.22
CA LEU A 663 38.88 -16.98 -6.55
C LEU A 663 37.41 -17.41 -6.59
N VAL A 664 36.96 -18.19 -5.59
CA VAL A 664 35.55 -18.63 -5.48
C VAL A 664 34.61 -17.43 -5.38
N LEU A 665 34.94 -16.45 -4.53
CA LEU A 665 34.11 -15.25 -4.37
C LEU A 665 34.12 -14.36 -5.62
N LEU A 666 35.24 -14.26 -6.29
CA LEU A 666 35.32 -13.59 -7.57
C LEU A 666 34.46 -14.30 -8.63
N THR A 667 34.52 -15.63 -8.70
CA THR A 667 33.69 -16.43 -9.62
C THR A 667 32.18 -16.24 -9.29
N ILE A 668 31.80 -16.32 -8.01
CA ILE A 668 30.41 -16.08 -7.57
C ILE A 668 29.96 -14.68 -7.99
N SER A 669 30.77 -13.64 -7.80
CA SER A 669 30.41 -12.28 -8.17
C SER A 669 30.23 -12.12 -9.70
N VAL A 670 31.02 -12.82 -10.51
CA VAL A 670 30.86 -12.87 -11.98
C VAL A 670 29.55 -13.59 -12.35
N VAL A 671 29.25 -14.72 -11.72
CA VAL A 671 27.99 -15.46 -11.99
C VAL A 671 26.78 -14.60 -11.65
N ILE A 672 26.79 -13.94 -10.49
CA ILE A 672 25.69 -13.04 -10.08
C ILE A 672 25.52 -11.88 -11.08
N LEU A 673 26.64 -11.33 -11.60
CA LEU A 673 26.60 -10.25 -12.60
C LEU A 673 25.89 -10.68 -13.89
N PHE A 674 26.10 -11.92 -14.35
CA PHE A 674 25.51 -12.37 -15.62
C PHE A 674 23.98 -12.50 -15.55
N ILE A 675 23.38 -12.74 -14.38
CA ILE A 675 21.94 -12.92 -14.24
C ILE A 675 21.16 -11.67 -14.68
N PRO A 676 21.38 -10.46 -14.11
CA PRO A 676 20.67 -9.26 -14.56
C PRO A 676 21.08 -8.82 -15.99
N VAL A 677 22.30 -9.17 -16.45
CA VAL A 677 22.70 -8.96 -17.85
C VAL A 677 21.84 -9.78 -18.80
N PHE A 678 21.61 -11.06 -18.48
CA PHE A 678 20.74 -11.94 -19.28
C PHE A 678 19.29 -11.45 -19.27
N ILE A 679 18.75 -11.08 -18.10
CA ILE A 679 17.41 -10.53 -17.99
C ILE A 679 17.26 -9.27 -18.88
N LYS A 680 18.23 -8.36 -18.84
CA LYS A 680 18.21 -7.16 -19.67
C LYS A 680 18.29 -7.48 -21.17
N SER A 681 19.14 -8.44 -21.53
CA SER A 681 19.29 -8.89 -22.91
C SER A 681 18.03 -9.55 -23.43
N ALA A 682 17.37 -10.39 -22.61
CA ALA A 682 16.07 -10.98 -22.91
C ALA A 682 15.02 -9.91 -23.25
N GLY A 683 14.97 -8.83 -22.45
CA GLY A 683 14.05 -7.72 -22.69
C GLY A 683 14.29 -7.03 -24.04
N GLY A 684 15.56 -6.88 -24.47
CA GLY A 684 15.91 -6.38 -25.80
C GLY A 684 15.43 -7.32 -26.91
N MET A 685 15.80 -8.60 -26.80
CA MET A 685 15.41 -9.63 -27.79
C MET A 685 13.88 -9.78 -27.91
N GLY A 686 13.15 -9.72 -26.80
CA GLY A 686 11.69 -9.79 -26.81
C GLY A 686 11.06 -8.60 -27.56
N LYS A 687 11.52 -7.37 -27.32
CA LYS A 687 11.07 -6.19 -28.07
C LYS A 687 11.38 -6.28 -29.56
N ASP A 688 12.57 -6.73 -29.89
CA ASP A 688 12.98 -6.93 -31.29
C ASP A 688 12.12 -8.01 -31.96
N ALA A 689 11.79 -9.11 -31.27
CA ALA A 689 10.90 -10.14 -31.79
C ALA A 689 9.51 -9.59 -32.10
N VAL A 690 8.93 -8.80 -31.19
CA VAL A 690 7.64 -8.15 -31.43
C VAL A 690 7.71 -7.18 -32.62
N SER A 691 8.77 -6.40 -32.75
CA SER A 691 8.91 -5.43 -33.84
C SER A 691 8.97 -6.07 -35.21
N VAL A 692 9.59 -7.27 -35.34
CA VAL A 692 9.71 -7.97 -36.63
C VAL A 692 8.57 -8.96 -36.89
N SER A 693 7.71 -9.23 -35.92
CA SER A 693 6.65 -10.25 -36.02
C SER A 693 5.66 -10.01 -37.16
N ALA A 694 5.39 -8.76 -37.52
CA ALA A 694 4.51 -8.40 -38.62
C ALA A 694 5.12 -8.65 -40.01
N THR A 695 6.45 -8.68 -40.13
CA THR A 695 7.16 -8.80 -41.42
C THR A 695 7.80 -10.17 -41.59
N ASN A 696 8.33 -10.78 -40.52
CA ASN A 696 9.03 -12.04 -40.54
C ASN A 696 8.75 -12.86 -39.26
N VAL A 697 7.74 -13.72 -39.33
CA VAL A 697 7.30 -14.55 -38.20
C VAL A 697 8.38 -15.55 -37.76
N ASP A 698 9.14 -16.14 -38.67
CA ASP A 698 10.17 -17.14 -38.33
C ASP A 698 11.33 -16.49 -37.59
N GLU A 699 11.73 -15.29 -37.98
CA GLU A 699 12.75 -14.51 -37.27
C GLU A 699 12.23 -14.08 -35.89
N ALA A 700 10.98 -13.65 -35.78
CA ALA A 700 10.35 -13.33 -34.51
C ALA A 700 10.34 -14.54 -33.56
N ILE A 701 10.00 -15.74 -34.04
CA ILE A 701 10.04 -17.00 -33.30
C ILE A 701 11.45 -17.28 -32.76
N SER A 702 12.49 -17.14 -33.62
CA SER A 702 13.87 -17.37 -33.23
C SER A 702 14.33 -16.40 -32.12
N ARG A 703 14.02 -15.10 -32.26
CA ARG A 703 14.35 -14.07 -31.26
C ARG A 703 13.60 -14.28 -29.97
N MET A 704 12.31 -14.60 -30.02
CA MET A 704 11.50 -14.83 -28.84
C MET A 704 11.92 -16.09 -28.08
N LYS A 705 12.29 -17.17 -28.80
CA LYS A 705 12.90 -18.36 -28.22
C LYS A 705 14.17 -18.04 -27.47
N SER A 706 15.01 -17.18 -28.04
CA SER A 706 16.24 -16.72 -27.40
C SER A 706 15.94 -15.89 -26.14
N ALA A 707 14.97 -14.97 -26.20
CA ALA A 707 14.53 -14.20 -25.05
C ALA A 707 14.05 -15.11 -23.90
N ALA A 708 13.22 -16.12 -24.20
CA ALA A 708 12.77 -17.11 -23.22
C ALA A 708 13.91 -17.97 -22.65
N GLY A 709 14.99 -18.18 -23.40
CA GLY A 709 16.19 -18.87 -22.92
C GLY A 709 17.07 -18.01 -22.00
N PHE A 710 17.16 -16.70 -22.27
CA PHE A 710 17.95 -15.76 -21.44
C PHE A 710 17.23 -15.37 -20.13
N ASP A 711 15.90 -15.28 -20.12
CA ASP A 711 15.10 -15.13 -18.91
C ASP A 711 14.08 -16.27 -18.82
N PRO A 712 14.52 -17.46 -18.36
CA PRO A 712 13.67 -18.65 -18.33
C PRO A 712 12.51 -18.55 -17.32
N TRP A 713 12.53 -17.57 -16.41
CA TRP A 713 11.51 -17.32 -15.40
C TRP A 713 10.39 -16.41 -15.89
N MET A 714 10.54 -15.77 -17.04
CA MET A 714 9.55 -14.86 -17.61
C MET A 714 8.54 -15.63 -18.45
N ALA A 715 7.34 -15.83 -17.89
CA ALA A 715 6.27 -16.55 -18.57
C ALA A 715 5.79 -15.84 -19.84
N GLU A 716 5.82 -14.51 -19.88
CA GLU A 716 5.41 -13.72 -21.02
C GLU A 716 6.16 -14.09 -22.29
N TYR A 717 7.50 -14.22 -22.26
CA TYR A 717 8.29 -14.63 -23.44
C TYR A 717 7.93 -16.03 -23.94
N LYS A 718 7.60 -16.94 -23.03
CA LYS A 718 7.14 -18.29 -23.39
C LYS A 718 5.75 -18.25 -24.06
N LEU A 719 4.86 -17.43 -23.55
CA LEU A 719 3.52 -17.25 -24.13
C LEU A 719 3.56 -16.55 -25.49
N ASP A 720 4.41 -15.52 -25.62
CA ASP A 720 4.61 -14.85 -26.89
C ASP A 720 5.24 -15.80 -27.94
N TYR A 721 6.17 -16.65 -27.52
CA TYR A 721 6.73 -17.69 -28.37
C TYR A 721 5.64 -18.68 -28.85
N VAL A 722 4.78 -19.15 -27.92
CA VAL A 722 3.62 -20.01 -28.27
C VAL A 722 2.68 -19.29 -29.22
N ASN A 723 2.36 -18.03 -28.95
CA ASN A 723 1.51 -17.22 -29.82
C ASN A 723 2.08 -17.12 -31.24
N LEU A 724 3.37 -16.86 -31.39
CA LEU A 724 4.05 -16.79 -32.68
C LEU A 724 4.01 -18.14 -33.43
N LEU A 725 4.21 -19.27 -32.73
CA LEU A 725 4.07 -20.60 -33.33
C LEU A 725 2.65 -20.83 -33.87
N LEU A 726 1.63 -20.41 -33.09
CA LEU A 726 0.23 -20.56 -33.47
C LEU A 726 -0.25 -19.55 -34.55
N LEU A 727 0.52 -18.49 -34.81
CA LEU A 727 0.25 -17.50 -35.88
C LEU A 727 0.81 -17.94 -37.25
N LYS A 728 1.66 -18.97 -37.32
CA LYS A 728 2.11 -19.47 -38.60
C LYS A 728 0.96 -19.82 -39.53
N LYS A 729 1.06 -19.42 -40.82
CA LYS A 729 0.05 -19.73 -41.86
C LYS A 729 -0.08 -21.24 -42.09
N GLN A 730 1.04 -21.96 -42.09
CA GLN A 730 1.09 -23.44 -42.16
C GLN A 730 1.69 -23.97 -40.88
N LYS A 731 0.84 -24.48 -40.00
CA LYS A 731 1.24 -25.07 -38.71
C LYS A 731 1.56 -26.54 -38.92
N THR A 732 2.72 -26.99 -38.47
CA THR A 732 3.09 -28.40 -38.44
C THR A 732 2.65 -29.03 -37.11
N GLN A 733 2.58 -30.35 -37.08
CA GLN A 733 2.37 -31.07 -35.81
C GLN A 733 3.49 -30.82 -34.81
N GLU A 734 4.71 -30.58 -35.29
CA GLU A 734 5.85 -30.21 -34.48
C GLU A 734 5.66 -28.82 -33.80
N ASP A 735 5.12 -27.84 -34.51
CA ASP A 735 4.80 -26.52 -33.93
C ASP A 735 3.79 -26.65 -32.79
N ILE A 736 2.77 -27.50 -32.94
CA ILE A 736 1.75 -27.77 -31.91
C ILE A 736 2.38 -28.46 -30.69
N ASN A 737 3.24 -29.45 -30.90
CA ASN A 737 3.92 -30.18 -29.82
C ASN A 737 4.87 -29.25 -29.09
N ASN A 738 5.67 -28.45 -29.80
CA ASN A 738 6.54 -27.42 -29.20
C ASN A 738 5.73 -26.41 -28.39
N ALA A 739 4.57 -25.98 -28.89
CA ALA A 739 3.68 -25.09 -28.15
C ALA A 739 3.20 -25.73 -26.84
N LYS A 740 2.80 -27.01 -26.85
CA LYS A 740 2.38 -27.74 -25.64
C LYS A 740 3.50 -27.85 -24.61
N ASP A 741 4.70 -28.20 -25.03
CA ASP A 741 5.87 -28.34 -24.15
C ASP A 741 6.19 -26.99 -23.48
N VAL A 742 6.18 -25.90 -24.24
CA VAL A 742 6.43 -24.55 -23.70
C VAL A 742 5.31 -24.05 -22.80
N LEU A 743 4.06 -24.42 -23.08
CA LEU A 743 2.93 -24.15 -22.18
C LEU A 743 3.07 -24.84 -20.84
N GLU A 744 3.54 -26.09 -20.81
CA GLU A 744 3.82 -26.81 -19.55
C GLU A 744 4.94 -26.16 -18.74
N GLU A 745 5.99 -25.64 -19.42
CA GLU A 745 7.01 -24.83 -18.74
C GLU A 745 6.43 -23.52 -18.20
N ALA A 746 5.63 -22.81 -19.00
CA ALA A 746 4.99 -21.56 -18.58
C ALA A 746 4.06 -21.78 -17.38
N GLU A 747 3.27 -22.87 -17.37
CA GLU A 747 2.41 -23.25 -16.26
C GLU A 747 3.22 -23.51 -14.97
N LYS A 748 4.37 -24.18 -15.08
CA LYS A 748 5.24 -24.45 -13.92
C LYS A 748 5.74 -23.17 -13.26
N ILE A 749 6.19 -22.19 -14.05
CA ILE A 749 6.74 -20.93 -13.51
C ILE A 749 5.66 -19.91 -13.12
N ALA A 750 4.51 -19.95 -13.77
CA ALA A 750 3.39 -19.04 -13.53
C ALA A 750 2.26 -19.64 -12.68
N TRP A 751 2.52 -20.70 -11.95
CA TRP A 751 1.51 -21.54 -11.28
C TRP A 751 0.60 -20.80 -10.29
N ASN A 752 0.98 -19.61 -9.79
CA ASN A 752 0.17 -18.71 -8.98
C ASN A 752 -0.01 -17.33 -9.63
N SER A 753 0.31 -17.19 -10.90
CA SER A 753 0.15 -15.91 -11.58
C SER A 753 -1.22 -15.81 -12.22
N VAL A 754 -2.13 -15.11 -11.58
CA VAL A 754 -3.48 -14.89 -12.12
C VAL A 754 -3.46 -14.13 -13.46
N GLU A 755 -2.42 -13.36 -13.72
CA GLU A 755 -2.25 -12.69 -15.00
C GLU A 755 -1.99 -13.66 -16.15
N PHE A 756 -1.21 -14.72 -15.89
CA PHE A 756 -0.80 -15.66 -16.94
C PHE A 756 -1.66 -16.91 -17.01
N LEU A 757 -2.27 -17.37 -15.90
CA LEU A 757 -3.09 -18.57 -15.90
C LEU A 757 -4.22 -18.57 -16.95
N PRO A 758 -5.04 -17.51 -17.12
CA PRO A 758 -6.06 -17.47 -18.16
C PRO A 758 -5.47 -17.43 -19.58
N LYS A 759 -4.32 -16.75 -19.76
CA LYS A 759 -3.61 -16.73 -21.06
C LYS A 759 -3.11 -18.12 -21.43
N ILE A 760 -2.46 -18.83 -20.49
CA ILE A 760 -2.02 -20.21 -20.67
C ILE A 760 -3.24 -21.11 -20.95
N GLY A 761 -4.33 -20.95 -20.19
CA GLY A 761 -5.58 -21.66 -20.39
C GLY A 761 -6.14 -21.47 -21.80
N SER A 762 -6.17 -20.23 -22.30
CA SER A 762 -6.62 -19.94 -23.65
C SER A 762 -5.76 -20.61 -24.73
N PHE A 763 -4.45 -20.67 -24.55
CA PHE A 763 -3.58 -21.39 -25.48
C PHE A 763 -3.77 -22.92 -25.39
N TYR A 764 -3.97 -23.49 -24.19
CA TYR A 764 -4.34 -24.90 -24.08
C TYR A 764 -5.65 -25.23 -24.81
N LEU A 765 -6.67 -24.36 -24.73
CA LEU A 765 -7.90 -24.53 -25.52
C LEU A 765 -7.63 -24.54 -27.02
N GLN A 766 -6.73 -23.63 -27.50
CA GLN A 766 -6.38 -23.56 -28.92
C GLN A 766 -5.61 -24.80 -29.44
N VAL A 767 -4.80 -25.45 -28.60
CA VAL A 767 -4.06 -26.67 -28.97
C VAL A 767 -4.81 -27.97 -28.63
N GLY A 768 -6.11 -27.85 -28.23
CA GLY A 768 -7.00 -28.97 -28.00
C GLY A 768 -6.93 -29.61 -26.59
N GLU A 769 -6.16 -29.02 -25.65
CA GLU A 769 -6.04 -29.49 -24.26
C GLU A 769 -7.14 -28.85 -23.39
N ILE A 770 -8.40 -29.18 -23.69
CA ILE A 770 -9.59 -28.46 -23.16
C ILE A 770 -9.67 -28.49 -21.64
N ASP A 771 -9.57 -29.67 -21.00
CA ASP A 771 -9.70 -29.79 -19.56
C ASP A 771 -8.54 -29.10 -18.81
N LYS A 772 -7.30 -29.17 -19.34
CA LYS A 772 -6.17 -28.41 -18.79
C LYS A 772 -6.45 -26.91 -18.86
N GLY A 773 -6.91 -26.42 -20.03
CA GLY A 773 -7.23 -25.02 -20.21
C GLY A 773 -8.28 -24.51 -19.22
N LEU A 774 -9.42 -25.18 -19.11
CA LEU A 774 -10.51 -24.81 -18.18
C LEU A 774 -10.04 -24.84 -16.72
N THR A 775 -9.24 -25.86 -16.33
CA THR A 775 -8.69 -25.93 -14.97
C THR A 775 -7.87 -24.70 -14.58
N LEU A 776 -7.17 -24.07 -15.53
CA LEU A 776 -6.40 -22.86 -15.27
C LEU A 776 -7.30 -21.61 -15.08
N PHE A 777 -8.40 -21.52 -15.81
CA PHE A 777 -9.40 -20.48 -15.57
C PHE A 777 -10.03 -20.64 -14.18
N ASP A 778 -10.44 -21.85 -13.81
CA ASP A 778 -10.99 -22.13 -12.47
C ASP A 778 -9.98 -21.88 -11.35
N ARG A 779 -8.70 -22.09 -11.62
CA ARG A 779 -7.64 -21.76 -10.68
C ARG A 779 -7.48 -20.24 -10.51
N ALA A 780 -7.62 -19.47 -11.59
CA ALA A 780 -7.55 -18.01 -11.53
C ALA A 780 -8.68 -17.44 -10.65
N THR A 781 -9.92 -17.97 -10.75
CA THR A 781 -11.04 -17.56 -9.88
C THR A 781 -10.75 -17.85 -8.41
N LYS A 782 -10.11 -18.97 -8.07
CA LYS A 782 -9.73 -19.33 -6.70
C LYS A 782 -8.64 -18.42 -6.15
N LEU A 783 -7.69 -17.99 -6.98
CA LEU A 783 -6.60 -17.09 -6.58
C LEU A 783 -7.04 -15.62 -6.43
N ARG A 784 -8.08 -15.19 -7.15
CA ARG A 784 -8.67 -13.85 -7.04
C ARG A 784 -10.20 -13.91 -6.91
N PRO A 785 -10.71 -14.48 -5.82
CA PRO A 785 -12.13 -14.78 -5.69
C PRO A 785 -13.04 -13.55 -5.68
N PHE A 786 -12.52 -12.37 -5.35
CA PHE A 786 -13.29 -11.13 -5.25
C PHE A 786 -13.25 -10.27 -6.52
N ARG A 787 -12.51 -10.70 -7.57
CA ARG A 787 -12.48 -10.00 -8.86
C ARG A 787 -13.46 -10.61 -9.84
N PRO A 788 -14.53 -9.89 -10.22
CA PRO A 788 -15.54 -10.40 -11.15
C PRO A 788 -14.98 -10.75 -12.54
N GLU A 789 -13.89 -10.09 -12.95
CA GLU A 789 -13.25 -10.30 -14.27
C GLU A 789 -12.70 -11.73 -14.42
N GLU A 790 -12.16 -12.32 -13.35
CA GLU A 790 -11.67 -13.69 -13.39
C GLU A 790 -12.84 -14.71 -13.60
N TRP A 791 -13.97 -14.45 -12.94
CA TRP A 791 -15.17 -15.26 -13.11
C TRP A 791 -15.78 -15.09 -14.49
N GLN A 792 -15.80 -13.85 -15.02
CA GLN A 792 -16.20 -13.58 -16.41
C GLN A 792 -15.37 -14.39 -17.38
N GLN A 793 -14.03 -14.41 -17.24
CA GLN A 793 -13.14 -15.14 -18.14
C GLN A 793 -13.40 -16.65 -18.06
N SER A 794 -13.58 -17.20 -16.86
CA SER A 794 -13.91 -18.61 -16.69
C SER A 794 -15.27 -18.96 -17.31
N LEU A 795 -16.33 -18.18 -17.03
CA LEU A 795 -17.64 -18.36 -17.65
C LEU A 795 -17.56 -18.27 -19.19
N GLY A 796 -16.80 -17.32 -19.72
CA GLY A 796 -16.58 -17.18 -21.17
C GLY A 796 -15.86 -18.37 -21.78
N ALA A 797 -14.89 -18.94 -21.07
CA ALA A 797 -14.18 -20.14 -21.51
C ALA A 797 -15.12 -21.36 -21.56
N TYR A 798 -15.92 -21.60 -20.52
CA TYR A 798 -16.92 -22.66 -20.50
C TYR A 798 -17.98 -22.47 -21.58
N TYR A 799 -18.46 -21.23 -21.76
CA TYR A 799 -19.38 -20.92 -22.85
C TYR A 799 -18.77 -21.24 -24.24
N SER A 800 -17.54 -20.83 -24.48
CA SER A 800 -16.86 -21.07 -25.75
C SER A 800 -16.66 -22.56 -26.04
N VAL A 801 -16.27 -23.33 -25.01
CA VAL A 801 -16.10 -24.80 -25.12
C VAL A 801 -17.44 -25.48 -25.32
N ALA A 802 -18.48 -25.11 -24.58
CA ALA A 802 -19.83 -25.66 -24.78
C ALA A 802 -20.34 -25.39 -26.18
N ASN A 803 -20.17 -24.16 -26.67
CA ASN A 803 -20.57 -23.80 -28.03
C ASN A 803 -19.80 -24.58 -29.10
N TYR A 804 -18.49 -24.77 -28.92
CA TYR A 804 -17.67 -25.61 -29.81
C TYR A 804 -18.24 -27.03 -29.92
N TYR A 805 -18.60 -27.67 -28.80
CA TYR A 805 -19.17 -29.03 -28.84
C TYR A 805 -20.61 -29.07 -29.41
N ILE A 806 -21.39 -28.04 -29.18
CA ILE A 806 -22.72 -27.92 -29.84
C ILE A 806 -22.56 -27.84 -31.35
N LEU A 807 -21.66 -27.00 -31.86
CA LEU A 807 -21.40 -26.87 -33.31
C LEU A 807 -20.85 -28.18 -33.92
N ASN A 808 -20.07 -28.94 -33.16
CA ASN A 808 -19.57 -30.26 -33.56
C ASN A 808 -20.55 -31.42 -33.27
N LYS A 809 -21.80 -31.11 -32.87
CA LYS A 809 -22.88 -32.07 -32.61
C LYS A 809 -22.61 -33.09 -31.48
N ASP A 810 -21.61 -32.81 -30.57
CA ASP A 810 -21.32 -33.64 -29.38
C ASP A 810 -22.12 -33.09 -28.19
N LYS A 811 -23.41 -33.47 -28.13
CA LYS A 811 -24.32 -33.00 -27.08
C LYS A 811 -23.89 -33.44 -25.67
N THR A 812 -23.26 -34.58 -25.53
CA THR A 812 -22.86 -35.11 -24.24
C THR A 812 -21.76 -34.30 -23.61
N LYS A 813 -20.71 -33.98 -24.38
CA LYS A 813 -19.64 -33.10 -23.91
C LYS A 813 -20.14 -31.68 -23.70
N ALA A 814 -20.97 -31.17 -24.62
CA ALA A 814 -21.57 -29.86 -24.44
C ALA A 814 -22.30 -29.72 -23.09
N ALA A 815 -23.17 -30.70 -22.77
CA ALA A 815 -23.91 -30.75 -21.49
C ALA A 815 -22.97 -30.75 -20.28
N THR A 816 -21.90 -31.54 -20.36
CA THR A 816 -20.90 -31.61 -19.27
C THR A 816 -20.27 -30.26 -18.96
N TYR A 817 -19.85 -29.49 -19.99
CA TYR A 817 -19.22 -28.19 -19.79
C TYR A 817 -20.23 -27.08 -19.48
N ILE A 818 -21.47 -27.17 -19.97
CA ILE A 818 -22.58 -26.29 -19.55
C ILE A 818 -22.81 -26.45 -18.03
N ASP A 819 -22.93 -27.66 -17.54
CA ASP A 819 -23.19 -27.94 -16.13
C ASP A 819 -22.03 -27.48 -15.22
N LYS A 820 -20.78 -27.68 -15.67
CA LYS A 820 -19.61 -27.16 -14.96
C LYS A 820 -19.62 -25.63 -14.92
N GLY A 821 -19.87 -24.95 -16.04
CA GLY A 821 -19.93 -23.50 -16.14
C GLY A 821 -21.04 -22.89 -15.26
N LEU A 822 -22.20 -23.51 -15.21
CA LEU A 822 -23.31 -23.03 -14.37
C LEU A 822 -23.02 -23.09 -12.87
N LYS A 823 -22.17 -24.02 -12.41
CA LYS A 823 -21.74 -24.08 -11.00
C LYS A 823 -20.87 -22.93 -10.57
N LEU A 824 -20.21 -22.24 -11.51
CA LEU A 824 -19.31 -21.12 -11.18
C LEU A 824 -20.05 -19.97 -10.50
N LEU A 825 -21.34 -19.77 -10.79
CA LEU A 825 -22.12 -18.72 -10.10
C LEU A 825 -22.28 -19.02 -8.60
N ASP A 826 -22.54 -20.28 -8.26
CA ASP A 826 -22.66 -20.69 -6.85
C ASP A 826 -21.30 -20.56 -6.14
N GLU A 827 -20.20 -20.89 -6.82
CA GLU A 827 -18.85 -20.73 -6.28
C GLU A 827 -18.48 -19.25 -6.09
N PHE A 828 -18.86 -18.38 -7.03
CA PHE A 828 -18.72 -16.94 -6.89
C PHE A 828 -19.48 -16.41 -5.69
N PHE A 829 -20.74 -16.81 -5.54
CA PHE A 829 -21.59 -16.44 -4.42
C PHE A 829 -21.00 -16.89 -3.06
N ILE A 830 -20.53 -18.13 -2.97
CA ILE A 830 -19.88 -18.68 -1.76
C ILE A 830 -18.59 -17.89 -1.43
N SER A 831 -17.79 -17.58 -2.44
CA SER A 831 -16.55 -16.80 -2.27
C SER A 831 -16.83 -15.41 -1.75
N ASN A 832 -17.87 -14.74 -2.26
CA ASN A 832 -18.25 -13.41 -1.84
C ASN A 832 -18.79 -13.32 -0.39
N LYS A 833 -19.28 -14.44 0.22
CA LYS A 833 -19.71 -14.41 1.63
C LYS A 833 -18.64 -13.93 2.62
N ARG A 834 -17.36 -14.13 2.32
CA ARG A 834 -16.25 -13.67 3.17
C ARG A 834 -15.76 -12.26 2.81
N ASN A 835 -16.22 -11.69 1.69
CA ASN A 835 -15.80 -10.38 1.21
C ASN A 835 -16.52 -9.29 2.01
N LEU A 836 -15.79 -8.40 2.67
CA LEU A 836 -16.37 -7.25 3.38
C LEU A 836 -17.06 -6.26 2.42
N ASN A 837 -16.74 -6.31 1.14
CA ASN A 837 -17.37 -5.52 0.08
C ASN A 837 -17.68 -6.42 -1.13
N PRO A 838 -18.78 -7.21 -1.11
CA PRO A 838 -19.08 -8.15 -2.16
C PRO A 838 -19.12 -7.52 -3.53
N ALA A 839 -18.53 -8.23 -4.48
CA ALA A 839 -18.53 -7.86 -5.88
C ALA A 839 -19.77 -8.44 -6.59
N VAL A 840 -20.23 -7.73 -7.60
CA VAL A 840 -21.23 -8.21 -8.54
C VAL A 840 -20.52 -8.69 -9.79
N LEU A 841 -21.02 -9.77 -10.42
CA LEU A 841 -20.50 -10.23 -11.71
C LEU A 841 -20.56 -9.11 -12.74
N THR A 842 -19.53 -9.02 -13.59
CA THR A 842 -19.54 -8.10 -14.73
C THR A 842 -20.71 -8.38 -15.67
N ALA A 843 -21.15 -7.39 -16.43
CA ALA A 843 -22.22 -7.56 -17.42
C ALA A 843 -21.91 -8.73 -18.39
N SER A 844 -20.68 -8.81 -18.90
CA SER A 844 -20.27 -9.92 -19.77
C SER A 844 -20.23 -11.27 -19.04
N GLY A 845 -19.87 -11.30 -17.75
CA GLY A 845 -19.95 -12.51 -16.95
C GLY A 845 -21.39 -13.01 -16.79
N GLN A 846 -22.31 -12.08 -16.53
CA GLN A 846 -23.75 -12.36 -16.47
C GLN A 846 -24.28 -12.87 -17.82
N GLU A 847 -23.88 -12.26 -18.93
CA GLU A 847 -24.24 -12.69 -20.29
C GLU A 847 -23.76 -14.10 -20.61
N HIS A 848 -22.49 -14.43 -20.26
CA HIS A 848 -21.97 -15.79 -20.45
C HIS A 848 -22.73 -16.82 -19.63
N TYR A 849 -23.04 -16.50 -18.37
CA TYR A 849 -23.84 -17.37 -17.53
C TYR A 849 -25.24 -17.60 -18.11
N GLU A 850 -25.93 -16.53 -18.55
CA GLU A 850 -27.26 -16.61 -19.13
C GLU A 850 -27.26 -17.42 -20.43
N ASN A 851 -26.24 -17.30 -21.27
CA ASN A 851 -26.08 -18.08 -22.47
C ASN A 851 -25.87 -19.57 -22.17
N LEU A 852 -25.08 -19.92 -21.14
CA LEU A 852 -24.94 -21.31 -20.67
C LEU A 852 -26.30 -21.87 -20.18
N ARG A 853 -27.06 -21.08 -19.43
CA ARG A 853 -28.39 -21.45 -18.95
C ARG A 853 -29.35 -21.68 -20.12
N TYR A 854 -29.37 -20.78 -21.11
CA TYR A 854 -30.18 -20.91 -22.32
C TYR A 854 -29.79 -22.16 -23.14
N MET A 855 -28.51 -22.44 -23.28
CA MET A 855 -28.03 -23.67 -23.92
C MET A 855 -28.54 -24.92 -23.19
N LYS A 856 -28.53 -24.92 -21.85
CA LYS A 856 -29.06 -26.02 -21.05
C LYS A 856 -30.55 -26.29 -21.28
N GLU A 857 -31.35 -25.21 -21.29
CA GLU A 857 -32.79 -25.27 -21.46
C GLU A 857 -33.21 -25.66 -22.89
N ASN A 858 -32.37 -25.34 -23.88
CA ASN A 858 -32.67 -25.54 -25.33
C ASN A 858 -31.76 -26.60 -25.98
N GLN A 859 -31.20 -27.56 -25.24
CA GLN A 859 -30.28 -28.60 -25.76
C GLN A 859 -30.84 -29.40 -26.94
N SER A 860 -32.17 -29.48 -27.09
CA SER A 860 -32.83 -30.14 -28.23
C SER A 860 -32.75 -29.33 -29.54
N LYS A 861 -32.50 -28.02 -29.48
CA LYS A 861 -32.42 -27.14 -30.66
C LYS A 861 -30.98 -26.93 -31.05
N ILE A 862 -30.50 -27.52 -32.12
CA ILE A 862 -29.15 -27.41 -32.65
C ILE A 862 -28.94 -26.04 -33.31
N GLY A 863 -27.80 -25.39 -33.04
CA GLY A 863 -27.37 -24.19 -33.79
C GLY A 863 -27.54 -22.87 -33.09
N ILE A 864 -27.47 -22.82 -31.76
CA ILE A 864 -27.62 -21.58 -30.99
C ILE A 864 -26.22 -20.95 -30.80
N SER A 865 -25.99 -19.89 -31.56
CA SER A 865 -24.75 -19.06 -31.41
C SER A 865 -25.04 -17.63 -30.97
N LYS A 866 -26.25 -17.33 -30.49
CA LYS A 866 -26.66 -15.97 -30.16
C LYS A 866 -26.27 -15.61 -28.74
N ILE A 867 -25.44 -14.58 -28.57
CA ILE A 867 -25.16 -13.98 -27.26
C ILE A 867 -26.34 -13.07 -26.92
N ASN A 868 -27.05 -13.38 -25.86
CA ASN A 868 -28.13 -12.55 -25.33
C ASN A 868 -27.51 -11.38 -24.55
N LYS A 869 -27.77 -10.15 -25.01
CA LYS A 869 -27.35 -8.95 -24.27
C LYS A 869 -28.34 -8.67 -23.16
N LEU A 870 -27.79 -8.35 -21.99
CA LEU A 870 -28.55 -8.06 -20.79
C LEU A 870 -28.63 -6.54 -20.56
N ALA A 871 -29.84 -6.01 -20.41
CA ALA A 871 -30.04 -4.65 -19.95
C ALA A 871 -30.05 -4.55 -18.42
N PHE A 872 -30.43 -5.62 -17.74
CA PHE A 872 -30.38 -5.77 -16.28
C PHE A 872 -30.38 -7.25 -15.91
N TYR A 873 -29.67 -7.56 -14.82
CA TYR A 873 -29.59 -8.94 -14.32
C TYR A 873 -29.46 -8.96 -12.79
N TYR A 874 -30.34 -9.70 -12.15
CA TYR A 874 -30.28 -10.04 -10.75
C TYR A 874 -30.62 -11.53 -10.61
N LEU A 875 -29.75 -12.30 -10.05
CA LEU A 875 -29.98 -13.72 -9.82
C LEU A 875 -29.84 -14.12 -8.36
N LYS A 876 -28.79 -13.65 -7.71
CA LYS A 876 -28.56 -13.83 -6.27
C LYS A 876 -27.75 -12.65 -5.78
N ASP A 877 -28.04 -12.19 -4.60
CA ASP A 877 -27.25 -11.14 -3.98
C ASP A 877 -26.87 -11.50 -2.55
N LEU A 878 -25.77 -10.90 -2.11
CA LEU A 878 -25.35 -10.94 -0.73
C LEU A 878 -25.66 -9.60 -0.09
N ASP A 879 -26.58 -9.61 0.86
CA ASP A 879 -26.64 -8.55 1.85
C ASP A 879 -25.44 -8.70 2.78
N SER A 880 -24.30 -8.20 2.33
CA SER A 880 -23.03 -8.33 3.04
C SER A 880 -22.99 -7.54 4.30
N ASP A 881 -23.81 -6.51 4.38
CA ASP A 881 -23.85 -5.61 5.50
C ASP A 881 -25.03 -5.87 6.41
N LYS A 882 -25.88 -6.81 6.06
CA LYS A 882 -27.08 -7.20 6.79
C LYS A 882 -27.99 -6.00 7.09
N ASP A 883 -28.01 -5.02 6.17
CA ASP A 883 -28.91 -3.87 6.27
C ASP A 883 -30.27 -4.15 5.63
N GLY A 884 -30.46 -5.34 5.10
CA GLY A 884 -31.70 -5.77 4.44
C GLY A 884 -31.83 -5.30 2.99
N TYR A 885 -30.84 -4.58 2.46
CA TYR A 885 -30.86 -4.00 1.12
C TYR A 885 -29.80 -4.59 0.21
N THR A 886 -30.09 -4.67 -1.05
CA THR A 886 -29.12 -5.08 -2.07
C THR A 886 -28.54 -3.86 -2.75
N ASP A 887 -27.26 -3.92 -3.15
CA ASP A 887 -26.63 -2.85 -3.94
C ASP A 887 -27.16 -2.75 -5.37
N GLN A 888 -28.01 -3.69 -5.81
CA GLN A 888 -28.58 -3.73 -7.15
C GLN A 888 -29.92 -3.01 -7.28
N PHE A 889 -30.51 -2.58 -6.16
CA PHE A 889 -31.80 -1.87 -6.15
C PHE A 889 -31.66 -0.49 -5.52
N ASN A 890 -32.55 0.42 -5.91
CA ASN A 890 -32.61 1.74 -5.30
C ASN A 890 -33.27 1.65 -3.93
N LEU A 891 -32.68 2.34 -2.94
CA LEU A 891 -33.18 2.39 -1.57
C LEU A 891 -34.24 3.46 -1.41
N GLY A 892 -35.17 3.22 -0.49
CA GLY A 892 -36.11 4.25 -0.05
C GLY A 892 -37.34 4.42 -0.95
N VAL A 893 -37.64 3.43 -1.75
CA VAL A 893 -38.81 3.47 -2.62
C VAL A 893 -40.07 3.13 -1.86
N ALA A 894 -41.11 3.91 -2.12
CA ALA A 894 -42.32 4.02 -1.33
C ALA A 894 -42.91 2.66 -0.89
N ASN A 895 -43.16 2.56 0.39
CA ASN A 895 -43.99 1.55 1.05
C ASN A 895 -43.56 0.09 0.95
N THR A 896 -42.23 -0.21 0.69
CA THR A 896 -41.73 -1.57 0.67
C THR A 896 -40.56 -1.79 1.62
N THR A 897 -40.51 -2.98 2.22
CA THR A 897 -39.34 -3.51 2.93
C THR A 897 -38.66 -4.52 2.06
N LEU A 898 -37.34 -4.48 2.06
CA LEU A 898 -36.44 -5.41 1.35
C LEU A 898 -35.62 -6.18 2.36
N ASN A 899 -35.56 -7.51 2.20
CA ASN A 899 -34.72 -8.36 3.05
C ASN A 899 -34.05 -9.42 2.18
N VAL A 900 -32.73 -9.53 2.24
CA VAL A 900 -31.99 -10.59 1.54
C VAL A 900 -31.81 -11.77 2.47
N LYS A 901 -32.37 -12.91 2.10
CA LYS A 901 -32.22 -14.17 2.83
C LYS A 901 -30.80 -14.72 2.73
N ASP A 902 -30.41 -15.58 3.65
CA ASP A 902 -29.08 -16.22 3.67
C ASP A 902 -28.72 -16.97 2.37
N ASN A 903 -29.72 -17.40 1.61
CA ASN A 903 -29.56 -18.05 0.30
C ASN A 903 -29.51 -17.07 -0.89
N GLY A 904 -29.53 -15.76 -0.64
CA GLY A 904 -29.47 -14.72 -1.66
C GLY A 904 -30.81 -14.40 -2.34
N ILE A 905 -31.93 -14.92 -1.84
CA ILE A 905 -33.26 -14.61 -2.34
C ILE A 905 -33.71 -13.29 -1.74
N LEU A 906 -34.18 -12.36 -2.59
CA LEU A 906 -34.71 -11.07 -2.16
C LEU A 906 -36.17 -11.20 -1.77
N GLU A 907 -36.44 -10.99 -0.48
CA GLU A 907 -37.81 -10.86 0.04
C GLU A 907 -38.25 -9.41 -0.01
N VAL A 908 -39.36 -9.17 -0.68
CA VAL A 908 -39.97 -7.82 -0.83
C VAL A 908 -41.39 -7.86 -0.34
N GLN A 909 -41.71 -6.93 0.55
CA GLN A 909 -43.06 -6.84 1.13
C GLN A 909 -43.47 -5.38 1.32
N GLY A 910 -44.78 -5.07 1.10
CA GLY A 910 -45.34 -3.76 1.43
C GLY A 910 -45.28 -3.46 2.93
N ILE A 911 -44.93 -2.26 3.32
CA ILE A 911 -44.89 -1.81 4.73
C ILE A 911 -46.33 -1.84 5.26
N ASN A 912 -46.55 -2.47 6.43
CA ASN A 912 -47.86 -2.64 7.04
C ASN A 912 -48.91 -3.28 6.13
N GLY A 913 -48.50 -4.11 5.16
CA GLY A 913 -49.43 -4.75 4.22
C GLY A 913 -49.90 -3.84 3.08
N ALA A 914 -49.23 -2.72 2.82
CA ALA A 914 -49.52 -1.85 1.70
C ALA A 914 -49.45 -2.62 0.37
N LYS A 915 -50.45 -2.44 -0.49
CA LYS A 915 -50.51 -3.10 -1.83
C LYS A 915 -50.03 -2.22 -2.98
N ASP A 916 -49.71 -0.98 -2.68
CA ASP A 916 -49.22 0.06 -3.62
C ASP A 916 -47.67 0.23 -3.58
N GLY A 917 -46.98 -0.62 -2.86
CA GLY A 917 -45.50 -0.64 -2.84
C GLY A 917 -44.90 -1.14 -4.15
N TYR A 918 -43.69 -0.72 -4.46
CA TYR A 918 -42.93 -1.23 -5.62
C TYR A 918 -41.46 -1.40 -5.32
N LEU A 919 -40.83 -2.35 -6.01
CA LEU A 919 -39.38 -2.54 -6.06
C LEU A 919 -38.83 -1.77 -7.26
N GLU A 920 -37.73 -1.02 -7.05
CA GLU A 920 -37.09 -0.27 -8.11
C GLU A 920 -35.67 -0.76 -8.35
N THR A 921 -35.34 -1.12 -9.61
CA THR A 921 -33.98 -1.51 -9.99
C THR A 921 -33.07 -0.29 -10.09
N ARG A 922 -31.74 -0.52 -10.10
CA ARG A 922 -30.81 0.48 -10.58
C ARG A 922 -30.98 0.69 -12.08
N ARG A 923 -30.23 1.67 -12.63
CA ARG A 923 -30.29 2.06 -14.04
C ARG A 923 -30.19 0.85 -14.98
N LEU A 924 -31.10 0.84 -15.98
CA LEU A 924 -31.11 -0.14 -17.06
C LEU A 924 -30.22 0.30 -18.23
N ASN A 925 -29.60 -0.67 -18.91
CA ASN A 925 -28.80 -0.44 -20.12
C ASN A 925 -29.63 -0.74 -21.37
N LEU A 926 -30.68 0.04 -21.60
CA LEU A 926 -31.55 -0.12 -22.78
C LEU A 926 -30.97 0.62 -23.98
N THR A 927 -31.12 0.02 -25.18
CA THR A 927 -30.70 0.60 -26.47
C THR A 927 -31.94 0.92 -27.32
N GLU A 928 -31.91 2.04 -28.03
CA GLU A 928 -32.98 2.46 -28.97
C GLU A 928 -33.26 1.39 -30.01
N GLU A 929 -34.51 1.35 -30.49
CA GLU A 929 -35.00 0.46 -31.54
C GLU A 929 -34.85 -1.05 -31.24
N LYS A 930 -34.63 -1.42 -29.94
CA LYS A 930 -34.51 -2.80 -29.50
C LYS A 930 -35.75 -3.28 -28.75
N ILE A 931 -35.98 -4.57 -28.82
CA ILE A 931 -37.01 -5.26 -28.04
C ILE A 931 -36.34 -6.01 -26.90
N TYR A 932 -36.89 -5.87 -25.72
CA TYR A 932 -36.40 -6.57 -24.52
C TYR A 932 -37.51 -7.41 -23.93
N ARG A 933 -37.12 -8.57 -23.35
CA ARG A 933 -37.99 -9.37 -22.52
C ARG A 933 -37.60 -9.18 -21.07
N ILE A 934 -38.56 -8.76 -20.26
CA ILE A 934 -38.45 -8.69 -18.80
C ILE A 934 -38.92 -10.02 -18.25
N GLU A 935 -38.16 -10.62 -17.35
CA GLU A 935 -38.51 -11.84 -16.61
C GLU A 935 -38.22 -11.64 -15.12
N VAL A 936 -39.18 -11.98 -14.27
CA VAL A 936 -39.07 -12.03 -12.82
C VAL A 936 -39.37 -13.47 -12.37
N GLU A 937 -38.37 -14.13 -11.81
CA GLU A 937 -38.50 -15.49 -11.26
C GLU A 937 -38.71 -15.42 -9.76
N LEU A 938 -39.77 -16.01 -9.25
CA LEU A 938 -40.09 -16.08 -7.83
C LEU A 938 -39.72 -17.45 -7.25
N ASP A 939 -39.34 -17.48 -5.97
CA ASP A 939 -39.13 -18.71 -5.19
C ASP A 939 -40.45 -19.17 -4.56
N ASN A 940 -41.28 -18.22 -4.07
CA ASN A 940 -42.62 -18.51 -3.55
C ASN A 940 -43.67 -18.52 -4.66
N GLU A 941 -44.82 -19.14 -4.35
CA GLU A 941 -46.04 -19.02 -5.14
C GLU A 941 -46.83 -17.82 -4.62
N ILE A 942 -47.39 -17.02 -5.54
CA ILE A 942 -48.24 -15.88 -5.22
C ILE A 942 -49.59 -16.02 -5.89
N THR A 943 -50.61 -15.37 -5.30
CA THR A 943 -51.99 -15.44 -5.80
C THR A 943 -52.20 -14.59 -7.04
N THR A 944 -51.43 -13.54 -7.18
CA THR A 944 -51.47 -12.58 -8.29
C THR A 944 -50.92 -13.18 -9.57
N LYS A 945 -51.72 -13.24 -10.65
CA LYS A 945 -51.31 -13.77 -11.96
C LYS A 945 -50.61 -12.76 -12.84
N VAL A 946 -50.70 -11.47 -12.51
CA VAL A 946 -50.12 -10.36 -13.28
C VAL A 946 -49.48 -9.38 -12.33
N LEU A 947 -48.13 -9.17 -12.46
CA LEU A 947 -47.42 -8.17 -11.65
C LEU A 947 -47.40 -6.84 -12.43
N PRO A 948 -47.84 -5.73 -11.81
CA PRO A 948 -47.70 -4.41 -12.40
C PRO A 948 -46.24 -4.02 -12.56
N TYR A 949 -45.89 -3.40 -13.67
CA TYR A 949 -44.55 -2.85 -13.85
C TYR A 949 -44.54 -1.51 -14.58
N THR A 950 -43.53 -0.74 -14.41
CA THR A 950 -43.26 0.51 -15.12
C THR A 950 -41.78 0.61 -15.44
N VAL A 951 -41.44 0.94 -16.69
CA VAL A 951 -40.08 1.34 -17.05
C VAL A 951 -40.07 2.85 -17.22
N THR A 952 -39.30 3.56 -16.38
CA THR A 952 -39.26 5.03 -16.47
C THR A 952 -38.79 5.47 -17.84
N GLY A 953 -39.49 6.42 -18.43
CA GLY A 953 -39.25 6.87 -19.83
C GLY A 953 -39.97 6.08 -20.92
N LEU A 954 -40.48 4.86 -20.64
CA LEU A 954 -41.27 4.05 -21.59
C LEU A 954 -42.73 3.91 -21.18
N GLY A 955 -43.07 4.27 -19.93
CA GLY A 955 -44.43 4.15 -19.39
C GLY A 955 -44.76 2.80 -18.76
N THR A 956 -45.99 2.63 -18.33
CA THR A 956 -46.55 1.39 -17.75
C THR A 956 -46.87 0.38 -18.85
N GLY A 957 -46.44 -0.86 -18.70
CA GLY A 957 -46.88 -1.94 -19.55
C GLY A 957 -48.37 -2.21 -19.39
N GLN A 958 -49.16 -2.14 -20.49
CA GLN A 958 -50.63 -2.28 -20.43
C GLN A 958 -51.10 -3.65 -19.91
N GLU A 959 -50.30 -4.71 -20.12
CA GLU A 959 -50.65 -6.10 -19.74
C GLU A 959 -49.98 -6.57 -18.45
N GLY A 960 -49.04 -5.82 -17.88
CA GLY A 960 -48.22 -6.27 -16.74
C GLY A 960 -47.27 -7.42 -17.08
N LEU A 961 -46.56 -7.93 -16.07
CA LEU A 961 -45.77 -9.15 -16.18
C LEU A 961 -46.70 -10.35 -15.97
N VAL A 962 -46.91 -11.18 -16.98
CA VAL A 962 -47.81 -12.32 -16.95
C VAL A 962 -47.11 -13.59 -16.44
N ALA A 963 -47.79 -14.32 -15.57
CA ALA A 963 -47.27 -15.53 -14.96
C ALA A 963 -47.25 -16.73 -15.91
N ALA A 964 -46.11 -17.41 -15.95
CA ALA A 964 -45.95 -18.77 -16.46
C ALA A 964 -45.28 -19.61 -15.37
N GLY A 965 -46.09 -20.24 -14.52
CA GLY A 965 -45.58 -20.85 -13.27
C GLY A 965 -45.09 -19.79 -12.29
N LYS A 966 -43.84 -19.96 -11.87
CA LYS A 966 -43.12 -18.99 -10.98
C LYS A 966 -42.39 -17.88 -11.73
N VAL A 967 -42.45 -17.87 -13.06
CA VAL A 967 -41.80 -16.82 -13.88
C VAL A 967 -42.85 -15.88 -14.44
N TYR A 968 -42.68 -14.60 -14.18
CA TYR A 968 -43.50 -13.50 -14.66
C TYR A 968 -42.77 -12.77 -15.78
N SER A 969 -43.38 -12.59 -16.97
CA SER A 969 -42.67 -12.01 -18.08
C SER A 969 -43.53 -11.04 -18.90
N ALA A 970 -42.87 -10.06 -19.55
CA ALA A 970 -43.43 -9.17 -20.54
C ALA A 970 -42.38 -8.77 -21.56
N GLN A 971 -42.83 -8.28 -22.75
CA GLN A 971 -41.94 -7.71 -23.75
C GLN A 971 -42.11 -6.18 -23.78
N ILE A 972 -41.02 -5.46 -23.95
CA ILE A 972 -41.01 -4.02 -24.13
C ILE A 972 -40.23 -3.66 -25.40
N SER A 973 -40.73 -2.66 -26.13
CA SER A 973 -40.06 -2.09 -27.31
C SER A 973 -39.54 -0.70 -26.95
N VAL A 974 -38.26 -0.45 -27.24
CA VAL A 974 -37.63 0.86 -27.00
C VAL A 974 -37.75 1.71 -28.28
N PRO A 975 -38.40 2.87 -28.25
CA PRO A 975 -38.57 3.72 -29.39
C PRO A 975 -37.26 4.41 -29.82
N LYS A 976 -37.24 4.94 -31.04
CA LYS A 976 -36.07 5.60 -31.65
C LYS A 976 -35.62 6.88 -30.95
N ASP A 977 -36.56 7.62 -30.33
CA ASP A 977 -36.27 8.89 -29.65
C ASP A 977 -36.04 8.72 -28.15
N PHE A 978 -35.73 7.49 -27.71
CA PHE A 978 -35.55 7.16 -26.32
C PHE A 978 -34.25 7.75 -25.79
N LYS A 979 -34.32 8.54 -24.72
CA LYS A 979 -33.15 9.06 -24.03
C LYS A 979 -32.73 8.10 -22.93
N PRO A 980 -31.55 7.50 -22.99
CA PRO A 980 -31.10 6.49 -22.02
C PRO A 980 -30.60 7.08 -20.70
N SER A 981 -31.17 8.19 -20.22
CA SER A 981 -30.85 8.79 -18.94
C SER A 981 -31.83 8.33 -17.87
N ASP A 982 -31.31 7.63 -16.85
CA ASP A 982 -32.01 7.29 -15.59
C ASP A 982 -33.22 6.35 -15.70
N ASN A 983 -33.18 5.42 -16.63
CA ASN A 983 -34.26 4.44 -16.76
C ASN A 983 -34.13 3.33 -15.71
N VAL A 984 -35.19 3.09 -14.98
CA VAL A 984 -35.29 2.04 -13.97
C VAL A 984 -36.56 1.22 -14.21
N LEU A 985 -36.52 -0.06 -13.81
CA LEU A 985 -37.70 -0.90 -13.77
C LEU A 985 -38.32 -0.81 -12.37
N ARG A 986 -39.60 -0.50 -12.30
CA ARG A 986 -40.42 -0.59 -11.10
C ARG A 986 -41.36 -1.79 -11.21
N ILE A 987 -41.32 -2.67 -10.21
CA ILE A 987 -42.19 -3.85 -10.12
C ILE A 987 -43.13 -3.65 -8.93
N GLY A 988 -44.41 -3.68 -9.14
CA GLY A 988 -45.40 -3.58 -8.10
C GLY A 988 -45.38 -4.79 -7.17
N VAL A 989 -45.61 -4.56 -5.87
CA VAL A 989 -45.53 -5.55 -4.80
C VAL A 989 -46.89 -5.70 -4.17
N PRO A 990 -47.86 -6.36 -4.85
CA PRO A 990 -49.22 -6.51 -4.33
C PRO A 990 -49.35 -7.46 -3.13
N GLU A 991 -48.36 -8.32 -2.98
CA GLU A 991 -48.21 -9.26 -1.88
C GLU A 991 -46.72 -9.58 -1.66
N ARG A 992 -46.38 -10.37 -0.65
CA ARG A 992 -44.98 -10.75 -0.38
C ARG A 992 -44.38 -11.52 -1.57
N LEU A 993 -43.30 -10.98 -2.16
CA LEU A 993 -42.54 -11.60 -3.24
C LEU A 993 -41.20 -12.12 -2.69
N GLU A 994 -40.84 -13.33 -3.07
CA GLU A 994 -39.51 -13.90 -2.86
C GLU A 994 -38.84 -14.02 -4.22
N ILE A 995 -38.07 -12.99 -4.58
CA ILE A 995 -37.48 -12.86 -5.91
C ILE A 995 -36.17 -13.65 -5.97
N LYS A 996 -36.13 -14.65 -6.84
CA LYS A 996 -34.95 -15.46 -7.10
C LYS A 996 -34.10 -14.87 -8.21
N GLY A 997 -34.73 -14.20 -9.20
CA GLY A 997 -34.02 -13.55 -10.29
C GLY A 997 -34.86 -12.55 -11.04
N ILE A 998 -34.21 -11.53 -11.60
CA ILE A 998 -34.79 -10.57 -12.55
C ILE A 998 -33.83 -10.50 -13.75
N ARG A 999 -34.38 -10.62 -14.95
CA ARG A 999 -33.63 -10.56 -16.20
C ARG A 999 -34.31 -9.65 -17.20
N ILE A 1000 -33.56 -8.75 -17.81
CA ILE A 1000 -34.01 -7.94 -18.95
C ILE A 1000 -33.06 -8.24 -20.09
N VAL A 1001 -33.53 -8.99 -21.06
CA VAL A 1001 -32.73 -9.56 -22.16
C VAL A 1001 -33.15 -8.96 -23.49
N GLU A 1002 -32.19 -8.52 -24.30
CA GLU A 1002 -32.43 -8.10 -25.70
C GLU A 1002 -32.84 -9.31 -26.55
N LEU A 1003 -33.96 -9.24 -27.28
CA LEU A 1003 -34.53 -10.31 -28.11
C LEU A 1003 -33.96 -10.33 -29.54
#